data_2843a7d516b0bd9258371b4342f984c4
#
_entry.id   2843a7d516b0bd9258371b4342f984c4
#
_cell.length_a   1.000
_cell.length_b   1.000
_cell.length_c   1.000
_cell.angle_alpha   90.00
_cell.angle_beta   90.00
_cell.angle_gamma   90.00
#
_symmetry.space_group_name_H-M   'P 1'
#
loop_
_entity.id
_entity.type
_entity.pdbx_description
1 polymer ?
#
loop_
_entity_poly.entity_id
_entity_poly.type
_entity_poly.pdbx_seq_one_letter_code
_entity_poly.pdbx_strand_id
1 'polypeptide(L)'
;MGMTLPFENDTSVIIRKYAKKSIKESKSKTILSILTIMLSVALLSGFILSVVGMATETKRELQTTNHAIYYNINHKQIEELRRDSRIADSRIYIQAGNTQVDNYLVIPVYIEQNDSNIDVEEIVEGQYPIGLYDVAVDKAYLSRLGLPAELGTKITIPFYDGSSETFTVVGLTDNGSTERTYSLYCSEEYAHTGKQFETSVTALTVQLANTAQMSSDNFKEIVQKIGTDYGVTPQYSDYNDGFAASLEPNQENIMIISIFSIAVLLVSYLVIYSIFYIYVQNQVREFGQLRTMGATAKQIKTILRTQGKLLCILGTILGLIIGGTAAFLFKPDGWSWQNTALVSVLIFCIVYAMVWLALSKPAKIAGSVSPIEAAKNTGYQSTQLYSKKLHRKITPFSMAVMGCSRNRRKWIMTVLSLGVAGIMFMGGTTLLSSLDMERFARQGLLEYGEFEINLSRNAVRNDPHGTTGVQLNNPLNGDLIRNIAQIEGVKEVTEYKTLEAKFEYNKASRKDKLVPFTSEQQRILKQYLSAGMIDYQAMIENKEILVLRNEYAEYVFDWTFQVGDTVRFRWFDGQSYQETEYTIAGEISDDIFKDPIGGKLFGKTGFFLLPDQLLQKMVVPNFNFTSHLLVSINNFSLEPEVREKMNSLVETIPTVTMETLHNLYQDSEAMYQRTSLVIWGLSG
;
A
#
# COMPACT_ATOMS: atom_id res chain seq x y z
N MET A 1 67.03 9.94 -33.65
CA MET A 1 66.47 11.28 -33.49
C MET A 1 65.09 11.29 -34.11
N GLY A 2 64.03 11.19 -33.35
CA GLY A 2 62.63 11.32 -33.81
C GLY A 2 62.25 12.78 -33.78
N MET A 3 62.05 13.37 -34.96
CA MET A 3 61.42 14.71 -35.07
C MET A 3 60.01 14.66 -34.55
N THR A 4 59.77 15.15 -33.36
CA THR A 4 58.43 15.54 -32.88
C THR A 4 58.08 16.87 -33.53
N LEU A 5 57.13 16.86 -34.47
CA LEU A 5 56.54 18.07 -35.00
C LEU A 5 55.89 18.87 -33.89
N PRO A 6 56.12 20.18 -33.72
CA PRO A 6 55.74 20.97 -32.57
C PRO A 6 54.29 21.51 -32.61
N PHE A 7 53.41 20.98 -33.46
CA PHE A 7 52.01 21.38 -33.52
C PHE A 7 51.13 20.15 -33.39
N GLU A 8 50.62 19.91 -32.20
CA GLU A 8 49.40 19.12 -32.06
C GLU A 8 48.28 19.88 -32.78
N ASN A 9 48.02 19.47 -34.03
CA ASN A 9 46.91 19.99 -34.80
C ASN A 9 45.61 19.65 -34.03
N ASP A 10 44.96 20.64 -33.42
CA ASP A 10 43.66 20.45 -32.79
C ASP A 10 42.62 20.11 -33.85
N THR A 11 42.46 18.81 -34.10
CA THR A 11 41.48 18.26 -35.05
C THR A 11 40.10 18.16 -34.47
N SER A 12 39.87 18.65 -33.24
CA SER A 12 38.59 18.51 -32.53
C SER A 12 37.42 19.17 -33.27
N VAL A 13 37.66 20.32 -33.89
CA VAL A 13 36.65 21.04 -34.68
C VAL A 13 36.25 20.24 -35.93
N ILE A 14 37.21 19.66 -36.61
CA ILE A 14 36.98 18.83 -37.81
C ILE A 14 36.21 17.58 -37.44
N ILE A 15 36.60 16.91 -36.36
CA ILE A 15 35.94 15.73 -35.84
C ILE A 15 34.47 16.01 -35.49
N ARG A 16 34.19 17.11 -34.78
CA ARG A 16 32.84 17.53 -34.45
C ARG A 16 31.99 17.84 -35.68
N LYS A 17 32.57 18.57 -36.64
CA LYS A 17 31.90 18.92 -37.93
C LYS A 17 31.57 17.67 -38.74
N TYR A 18 32.51 16.73 -38.83
CA TYR A 18 32.31 15.44 -39.52
C TYR A 18 31.25 14.60 -38.80
N ALA A 19 31.30 14.47 -37.46
CA ALA A 19 30.33 13.72 -36.69
C ALA A 19 28.90 14.26 -36.90
N LYS A 20 28.70 15.58 -36.85
CA LYS A 20 27.40 16.22 -37.12
C LYS A 20 26.91 15.97 -38.56
N LYS A 21 27.80 16.06 -39.55
CA LYS A 21 27.47 15.83 -40.97
C LYS A 21 27.05 14.38 -41.20
N SER A 22 27.82 13.41 -40.68
CA SER A 22 27.52 11.98 -40.80
C SER A 22 26.16 11.60 -40.16
N ILE A 23 25.82 12.18 -39.01
CA ILE A 23 24.50 12.04 -38.39
C ILE A 23 23.41 12.55 -39.34
N LYS A 24 23.59 13.70 -39.97
CA LYS A 24 22.61 14.32 -40.87
C LYS A 24 22.44 13.54 -42.21
N GLU A 25 23.48 12.91 -42.68
CA GLU A 25 23.47 12.11 -43.93
C GLU A 25 22.79 10.74 -43.69
N SER A 26 22.96 10.13 -42.53
CA SER A 26 22.37 8.82 -42.19
C SER A 26 21.05 8.93 -41.41
N LYS A 27 20.06 9.70 -41.92
CA LYS A 27 18.80 10.05 -41.23
C LYS A 27 18.07 8.86 -40.60
N SER A 28 17.83 7.81 -41.40
CA SER A 28 17.06 6.63 -40.89
C SER A 28 17.73 5.95 -39.71
N LYS A 29 19.06 5.77 -39.74
CA LYS A 29 19.81 5.15 -38.63
C LYS A 29 19.87 6.05 -37.40
N THR A 30 20.03 7.36 -37.64
CA THR A 30 20.03 8.39 -36.59
C THR A 30 18.71 8.44 -35.85
N ILE A 31 17.58 8.46 -36.59
CA ILE A 31 16.24 8.46 -36.03
C ILE A 31 16.02 7.18 -35.19
N LEU A 32 16.38 6.02 -35.74
CA LEU A 32 16.23 4.75 -35.01
C LEU A 32 17.03 4.73 -33.69
N SER A 33 18.28 5.24 -33.74
CA SER A 33 19.11 5.32 -32.52
C SER A 33 18.56 6.29 -31.49
N ILE A 34 18.07 7.47 -31.92
CA ILE A 34 17.42 8.44 -31.00
C ILE A 34 16.15 7.84 -30.41
N LEU A 35 15.30 7.24 -31.25
CA LEU A 35 14.03 6.63 -30.81
C LEU A 35 14.26 5.52 -29.81
N THR A 36 15.29 4.70 -29.99
CA THR A 36 15.63 3.64 -29.02
C THR A 36 16.11 4.20 -27.69
N ILE A 37 17.00 5.21 -27.73
CA ILE A 37 17.48 5.84 -26.50
C ILE A 37 16.30 6.55 -25.79
N MET A 38 15.48 7.28 -26.57
CA MET A 38 14.29 7.97 -26.10
C MET A 38 13.32 7.00 -25.40
N LEU A 39 12.99 5.88 -26.03
CA LEU A 39 12.08 4.89 -25.48
C LEU A 39 12.64 4.27 -24.20
N SER A 40 13.92 3.88 -24.21
CA SER A 40 14.58 3.32 -23.03
C SER A 40 14.60 4.30 -21.85
N VAL A 41 14.85 5.59 -22.13
CA VAL A 41 14.85 6.64 -21.10
C VAL A 41 13.43 6.95 -20.64
N ALA A 42 12.45 6.99 -21.54
CA ALA A 42 11.06 7.22 -21.20
C ALA A 42 10.51 6.14 -20.25
N LEU A 43 10.80 4.86 -20.54
CA LEU A 43 10.44 3.76 -19.66
C LEU A 43 11.11 3.86 -18.29
N LEU A 44 12.41 4.10 -18.26
CA LEU A 44 13.16 4.20 -17.00
C LEU A 44 12.71 5.41 -16.16
N SER A 45 12.57 6.59 -16.79
CA SER A 45 12.14 7.80 -16.08
C SER A 45 10.68 7.73 -15.67
N GLY A 46 9.80 7.22 -16.53
CA GLY A 46 8.39 7.02 -16.22
C GLY A 46 8.21 6.13 -15.00
N PHE A 47 8.89 4.98 -14.96
CA PHE A 47 8.84 4.06 -13.83
C PHE A 47 9.38 4.69 -12.54
N ILE A 48 10.62 5.21 -12.55
CA ILE A 48 11.25 5.77 -11.35
C ILE A 48 10.45 6.97 -10.81
N LEU A 49 10.01 7.87 -11.70
CA LEU A 49 9.24 9.05 -11.30
C LEU A 49 7.85 8.69 -10.79
N SER A 50 7.21 7.64 -11.33
CA SER A 50 5.93 7.14 -10.79
C SER A 50 6.09 6.59 -9.38
N VAL A 51 7.14 5.80 -9.12
CA VAL A 51 7.43 5.27 -7.78
C VAL A 51 7.76 6.40 -6.80
N VAL A 52 8.58 7.37 -7.21
CA VAL A 52 8.90 8.54 -6.39
C VAL A 52 7.67 9.39 -6.15
N GLY A 53 6.77 9.52 -7.14
CA GLY A 53 5.50 10.22 -7.02
C GLY A 53 4.60 9.57 -5.97
N MET A 54 4.41 8.25 -6.01
CA MET A 54 3.64 7.52 -5.01
C MET A 54 4.20 7.73 -3.60
N ALA A 55 5.51 7.58 -3.42
CA ALA A 55 6.16 7.81 -2.12
C ALA A 55 6.02 9.26 -1.63
N THR A 56 6.02 10.24 -2.56
CA THR A 56 5.89 11.67 -2.22
C THR A 56 4.45 11.99 -1.81
N GLU A 57 3.46 11.42 -2.48
CA GLU A 57 2.03 11.56 -2.15
C GLU A 57 1.76 10.99 -0.75
N THR A 58 2.12 9.72 -0.51
CA THR A 58 1.98 9.10 0.81
C THR A 58 2.67 9.93 1.92
N LYS A 59 3.88 10.43 1.64
CA LYS A 59 4.59 11.27 2.62
C LYS A 59 3.86 12.60 2.86
N ARG A 60 3.22 13.18 1.85
CA ARG A 60 2.46 14.43 1.97
C ARG A 60 1.17 14.23 2.76
N GLU A 61 0.43 13.16 2.46
CA GLU A 61 -0.76 12.75 3.23
C GLU A 61 -0.42 12.51 4.70
N LEU A 62 0.70 11.84 4.98
CA LEU A 62 1.14 11.59 6.34
C LEU A 62 1.67 12.84 7.07
N GLN A 63 2.04 13.91 6.35
CA GLN A 63 2.48 15.16 6.99
C GLN A 63 1.33 15.97 7.61
N THR A 64 0.12 15.82 7.11
CA THR A 64 -1.08 16.49 7.62
C THR A 64 -1.88 15.60 8.57
N THR A 65 -1.61 14.30 8.58
CA THR A 65 -2.28 13.36 9.48
C THR A 65 -1.78 13.52 10.92
N ASN A 66 -2.65 13.32 11.88
CA ASN A 66 -2.25 13.23 13.29
C ASN A 66 -1.35 12.03 13.53
N HIS A 67 -0.28 12.21 14.29
CA HIS A 67 0.65 11.13 14.65
C HIS A 67 0.14 10.32 15.82
N ALA A 68 -0.48 10.99 16.80
CA ALA A 68 -1.05 10.35 17.98
C ALA A 68 -2.27 11.10 18.49
N ILE A 69 -3.04 10.45 19.34
CA ILE A 69 -4.23 10.99 20.01
C ILE A 69 -4.20 10.61 21.48
N TYR A 70 -4.42 11.60 22.35
CA TYR A 70 -4.59 11.41 23.76
C TYR A 70 -6.04 11.68 24.15
N TYR A 71 -6.74 10.65 24.63
CA TYR A 71 -8.15 10.70 24.98
C TYR A 71 -8.39 10.91 26.48
N ASN A 72 -9.60 11.34 26.82
CA ASN A 72 -10.07 11.48 28.19
C ASN A 72 -9.12 12.34 29.06
N ILE A 73 -8.69 13.44 28.50
CA ILE A 73 -7.74 14.38 29.11
C ILE A 73 -8.45 15.63 29.56
N ASN A 74 -7.97 16.23 30.65
CA ASN A 74 -8.49 17.48 31.17
C ASN A 74 -7.73 18.69 30.61
N HIS A 75 -8.29 19.89 30.84
CA HIS A 75 -7.72 21.15 30.34
C HIS A 75 -6.26 21.37 30.79
N LYS A 76 -5.91 20.99 32.02
CA LYS A 76 -4.54 21.12 32.51
C LYS A 76 -3.57 20.23 31.74
N GLN A 77 -3.96 19.00 31.49
CA GLN A 77 -3.16 18.05 30.70
C GLN A 77 -2.99 18.53 29.24
N ILE A 78 -4.02 19.14 28.66
CA ILE A 78 -3.94 19.72 27.31
C ILE A 78 -2.88 20.83 27.27
N GLU A 79 -2.90 21.76 28.23
CA GLU A 79 -1.94 22.86 28.31
C GLU A 79 -0.52 22.37 28.56
N GLU A 80 -0.34 21.34 29.37
CA GLU A 80 0.96 20.74 29.63
C GLU A 80 1.50 19.98 28.39
N LEU A 81 0.67 19.18 27.72
CA LEU A 81 1.03 18.49 26.48
C LEU A 81 1.42 19.47 25.38
N ARG A 82 0.68 20.57 25.21
CA ARG A 82 0.99 21.60 24.20
C ARG A 82 2.35 22.29 24.41
N ARG A 83 2.85 22.32 25.64
CA ARG A 83 4.15 22.90 25.97
C ARG A 83 5.31 21.92 25.85
N ASP A 84 5.02 20.65 25.61
CA ASP A 84 6.07 19.63 25.45
C ASP A 84 6.81 19.83 24.12
N SER A 85 8.13 19.98 24.21
CA SER A 85 8.99 20.16 23.03
C SER A 85 9.01 18.99 22.05
N ARG A 86 8.50 17.82 22.47
CA ARG A 86 8.35 16.62 21.62
C ARG A 86 7.11 16.72 20.71
N ILE A 87 6.17 17.63 21.02
CA ILE A 87 4.96 17.89 20.25
C ILE A 87 5.22 19.11 19.37
N ALA A 88 5.09 18.95 18.07
CA ALA A 88 5.26 20.02 17.09
C ALA A 88 3.97 20.79 16.83
N ASP A 89 2.85 20.08 16.83
CA ASP A 89 1.53 20.63 16.54
C ASP A 89 0.44 19.85 17.26
N SER A 90 -0.70 20.49 17.54
CA SER A 90 -1.80 19.85 18.25
C SER A 90 -3.13 20.53 17.99
N ARG A 91 -4.23 19.73 18.09
CA ARG A 91 -5.60 20.20 17.89
C ARG A 91 -6.54 19.51 18.89
N ILE A 92 -7.42 20.27 19.50
CA ILE A 92 -8.45 19.71 20.40
C ILE A 92 -9.57 19.11 19.54
N TYR A 93 -10.00 17.93 19.95
CA TYR A 93 -11.13 17.21 19.43
C TYR A 93 -12.04 16.82 20.60
N ILE A 94 -13.30 17.26 20.59
CA ILE A 94 -14.27 16.91 21.63
C ILE A 94 -15.42 16.15 20.94
N GLN A 95 -15.69 14.98 21.44
CA GLN A 95 -16.76 14.15 20.92
C GLN A 95 -17.83 13.96 22.01
N ALA A 96 -19.05 14.36 21.71
CA ALA A 96 -20.21 14.05 22.53
C ALA A 96 -20.68 12.61 22.32
N GLY A 97 -21.61 12.16 23.17
CA GLY A 97 -22.27 10.88 22.97
C GLY A 97 -22.98 10.82 21.61
N ASN A 98 -22.94 9.66 20.97
CA ASN A 98 -23.65 9.43 19.72
C ASN A 98 -25.16 9.48 19.95
N THR A 99 -25.88 9.88 18.91
CA THR A 99 -27.35 9.80 18.87
C THR A 99 -27.79 9.13 17.58
N GLN A 100 -29.02 8.67 17.55
CA GLN A 100 -29.62 8.05 16.38
C GLN A 100 -30.66 8.96 15.77
N VAL A 101 -30.52 9.25 14.48
CA VAL A 101 -31.54 9.94 13.69
C VAL A 101 -31.98 8.99 12.58
N ASP A 102 -33.24 8.55 12.64
CA ASP A 102 -33.76 7.46 11.81
C ASP A 102 -32.85 6.21 11.90
N ASN A 103 -32.18 5.85 10.82
CA ASN A 103 -31.30 4.69 10.74
C ASN A 103 -29.80 5.06 10.75
N TYR A 104 -29.46 6.31 11.10
CA TYR A 104 -28.10 6.82 11.05
C TYR A 104 -27.61 7.20 12.43
N LEU A 105 -26.38 6.82 12.72
CA LEU A 105 -25.64 7.25 13.89
C LEU A 105 -25.10 8.66 13.64
N VAL A 106 -25.43 9.60 14.50
CA VAL A 106 -24.94 10.98 14.43
C VAL A 106 -24.08 11.24 15.64
N ILE A 107 -22.89 11.76 15.41
CA ILE A 107 -21.92 12.04 16.47
C ILE A 107 -21.66 13.54 16.49
N PRO A 108 -22.16 14.27 17.50
CA PRO A 108 -21.79 15.66 17.67
C PRO A 108 -20.30 15.77 18.03
N VAL A 109 -19.59 16.55 17.27
CA VAL A 109 -18.14 16.75 17.44
C VAL A 109 -17.79 18.23 17.38
N TYR A 110 -16.80 18.61 18.16
CA TYR A 110 -16.15 19.90 18.03
C TYR A 110 -14.68 19.69 17.70
N ILE A 111 -14.18 20.42 16.73
CA ILE A 111 -12.78 20.45 16.33
C ILE A 111 -12.28 21.87 16.44
N GLU A 112 -11.23 22.05 17.21
CA GLU A 112 -10.62 23.37 17.42
C GLU A 112 -10.15 23.98 16.09
N GLN A 113 -10.59 25.20 15.81
CA GLN A 113 -10.18 25.95 14.65
C GLN A 113 -8.95 26.79 15.00
N ASN A 114 -7.76 26.24 14.78
CA ASN A 114 -6.47 26.87 14.99
C ASN A 114 -5.57 26.74 13.75
N ASP A 115 -4.40 27.36 13.75
CA ASP A 115 -3.44 27.30 12.63
C ASP A 115 -2.69 25.95 12.54
N SER A 116 -3.19 24.91 13.17
CA SER A 116 -2.59 23.56 13.11
C SER A 116 -2.62 22.99 11.69
N ASN A 117 -1.55 22.29 11.31
CA ASN A 117 -1.47 21.56 10.04
C ASN A 117 -2.16 20.19 10.09
N ILE A 118 -2.68 19.77 11.24
CA ILE A 118 -3.40 18.50 11.36
C ILE A 118 -4.70 18.61 10.57
N ASP A 119 -4.87 17.70 9.59
CA ASP A 119 -6.05 17.66 8.73
C ASP A 119 -7.33 17.56 9.56
N VAL A 120 -8.30 18.32 9.14
CA VAL A 120 -9.69 18.23 9.55
C VAL A 120 -10.53 18.02 8.29
N GLU A 121 -11.72 17.55 8.49
CA GLU A 121 -12.67 17.38 7.39
C GLU A 121 -12.93 18.71 6.67
N GLU A 122 -12.69 18.73 5.38
CA GLU A 122 -12.78 19.95 4.57
C GLU A 122 -14.23 20.39 4.39
N ILE A 123 -14.52 21.65 4.69
CA ILE A 123 -15.81 22.27 4.34
C ILE A 123 -15.76 22.63 2.86
N VAL A 124 -16.50 21.88 2.04
CA VAL A 124 -16.57 22.12 0.59
C VAL A 124 -17.49 23.29 0.21
N GLU A 125 -18.44 23.66 1.10
CA GLU A 125 -19.34 24.76 0.91
C GLU A 125 -19.76 25.38 2.24
N GLY A 126 -19.73 26.72 2.35
CA GLY A 126 -20.02 27.41 3.60
C GLY A 126 -18.78 27.64 4.49
N GLN A 127 -18.96 27.50 5.78
CA GLN A 127 -17.92 27.74 6.78
C GLN A 127 -18.07 26.84 8.00
N TYR A 128 -17.04 26.76 8.86
CA TYR A 128 -17.16 26.09 10.15
C TYR A 128 -18.19 26.80 11.04
N PRO A 129 -18.93 26.03 11.88
CA PRO A 129 -19.95 26.58 12.77
C PRO A 129 -19.38 27.58 13.78
N ILE A 130 -20.03 28.72 13.97
CA ILE A 130 -19.64 29.75 14.93
C ILE A 130 -20.76 29.97 15.97
N GLY A 131 -22.00 30.08 15.51
CA GLY A 131 -23.14 30.31 16.39
C GLY A 131 -23.57 29.05 17.16
N LEU A 132 -24.23 29.23 18.31
CA LEU A 132 -24.60 28.15 19.23
C LEU A 132 -25.30 26.96 18.56
N TYR A 133 -26.21 27.21 17.63
CA TYR A 133 -26.95 26.17 16.90
C TYR A 133 -26.54 26.05 15.43
N ASP A 134 -25.36 26.52 15.09
CA ASP A 134 -24.78 26.31 13.77
C ASP A 134 -24.08 24.95 13.72
N VAL A 135 -24.22 24.26 12.60
CA VAL A 135 -23.56 22.96 12.36
C VAL A 135 -23.04 22.86 10.93
N ALA A 136 -22.00 22.02 10.77
CA ALA A 136 -21.62 21.54 9.46
C ALA A 136 -21.88 20.02 9.39
N VAL A 137 -22.34 19.55 8.23
CA VAL A 137 -22.77 18.17 8.00
C VAL A 137 -22.40 17.71 6.60
N ASP A 138 -22.34 16.41 6.41
CA ASP A 138 -22.10 15.79 5.11
C ASP A 138 -23.33 15.93 4.19
N LYS A 139 -23.08 16.24 2.90
CA LYS A 139 -24.15 16.35 1.86
C LYS A 139 -24.94 15.04 1.72
N ALA A 140 -24.26 13.90 1.83
CA ALA A 140 -24.90 12.60 1.76
C ALA A 140 -25.86 12.37 2.93
N TYR A 141 -25.54 12.86 4.12
CA TYR A 141 -26.42 12.77 5.28
C TYR A 141 -27.73 13.51 5.07
N LEU A 142 -27.68 14.77 4.61
CA LEU A 142 -28.89 15.56 4.30
C LEU A 142 -29.72 14.88 3.20
N SER A 143 -29.07 14.41 2.15
CA SER A 143 -29.76 13.73 1.04
C SER A 143 -30.50 12.46 1.51
N ARG A 144 -29.91 11.71 2.42
CA ARG A 144 -30.52 10.50 3.00
C ARG A 144 -31.71 10.80 3.93
N LEU A 145 -31.70 11.95 4.59
CA LEU A 145 -32.84 12.44 5.35
C LEU A 145 -33.95 13.05 4.48
N GLY A 146 -33.76 13.07 3.16
CA GLY A 146 -34.71 13.72 2.24
C GLY A 146 -34.73 15.24 2.35
N LEU A 147 -33.66 15.81 2.96
CA LEU A 147 -33.52 17.26 3.10
C LEU A 147 -32.65 17.85 1.99
N PRO A 148 -32.84 19.11 1.61
CA PRO A 148 -31.98 19.75 0.64
C PRO A 148 -30.56 19.89 1.19
N ALA A 149 -29.55 19.48 0.42
CA ALA A 149 -28.15 19.65 0.77
C ALA A 149 -27.66 21.07 0.47
N GLU A 150 -28.25 22.05 1.17
CA GLU A 150 -28.03 23.49 0.96
C GLU A 150 -27.76 24.19 2.31
N LEU A 151 -27.00 25.28 2.25
CA LEU A 151 -26.76 26.12 3.43
C LEU A 151 -28.09 26.75 3.90
N GLY A 152 -28.26 26.83 5.23
CA GLY A 152 -29.45 27.30 5.87
C GLY A 152 -30.53 26.24 6.10
N THR A 153 -30.33 25.02 5.63
CA THR A 153 -31.22 23.88 5.94
C THR A 153 -31.25 23.68 7.46
N LYS A 154 -32.45 23.44 8.00
CA LYS A 154 -32.62 23.15 9.43
C LYS A 154 -32.79 21.66 9.62
N ILE A 155 -31.99 21.12 10.55
CA ILE A 155 -32.04 19.72 10.96
C ILE A 155 -32.40 19.62 12.45
N THR A 156 -33.27 18.70 12.79
CA THR A 156 -33.64 18.42 14.18
C THR A 156 -33.05 17.09 14.60
N ILE A 157 -32.22 17.11 15.63
CA ILE A 157 -31.51 15.96 16.15
C ILE A 157 -32.16 15.53 17.47
N PRO A 158 -32.75 14.33 17.54
CA PRO A 158 -33.20 13.75 18.79
C PRO A 158 -32.00 13.13 19.53
N PHE A 159 -31.94 13.33 20.85
CA PHE A 159 -30.89 12.80 21.69
C PHE A 159 -31.41 11.71 22.63
N TYR A 160 -30.52 10.86 23.16
CA TYR A 160 -30.88 9.74 24.02
C TYR A 160 -31.51 10.15 25.35
N ASP A 161 -31.33 11.39 25.80
CA ASP A 161 -31.98 11.95 26.97
C ASP A 161 -33.44 12.35 26.74
N GLY A 162 -33.95 12.11 25.54
CA GLY A 162 -35.31 12.46 25.10
C GLY A 162 -35.47 13.91 24.68
N SER A 163 -34.43 14.74 24.72
CA SER A 163 -34.45 16.10 24.18
C SER A 163 -34.28 16.08 22.66
N SER A 164 -34.72 17.17 22.00
CA SER A 164 -34.47 17.38 20.57
C SER A 164 -34.06 18.83 20.38
N GLU A 165 -33.01 19.03 19.60
CA GLU A 165 -32.50 20.36 19.27
C GLU A 165 -32.48 20.57 17.77
N THR A 166 -32.73 21.82 17.36
CA THR A 166 -32.76 22.16 15.93
C THR A 166 -31.55 23.02 15.60
N PHE A 167 -30.76 22.55 14.63
CA PHE A 167 -29.55 23.20 14.17
C PHE A 167 -29.74 23.77 12.77
N THR A 168 -28.97 24.79 12.43
CA THR A 168 -28.90 25.38 11.10
C THR A 168 -27.59 24.97 10.43
N VAL A 169 -27.68 24.42 9.23
CA VAL A 169 -26.52 24.00 8.44
C VAL A 169 -25.83 25.24 7.86
N VAL A 170 -24.62 25.50 8.30
CA VAL A 170 -23.78 26.63 7.84
C VAL A 170 -22.55 26.16 7.05
N GLY A 171 -22.28 24.86 7.07
CA GLY A 171 -21.20 24.24 6.31
C GLY A 171 -21.60 22.87 5.79
N LEU A 172 -21.05 22.51 4.66
CA LEU A 172 -21.25 21.20 4.03
C LEU A 172 -19.90 20.53 3.80
N THR A 173 -19.79 19.27 4.21
CA THR A 173 -18.68 18.37 3.86
C THR A 173 -19.12 17.40 2.76
N ASP A 174 -18.17 16.78 2.07
CA ASP A 174 -18.45 15.81 1.00
C ASP A 174 -17.43 14.68 1.06
N ASN A 175 -17.60 13.78 2.01
CA ASN A 175 -16.69 12.65 2.22
C ASN A 175 -16.99 11.46 1.32
N GLY A 176 -18.03 11.54 0.48
CA GLY A 176 -18.49 10.45 -0.36
C GLY A 176 -18.86 9.19 0.43
N SER A 177 -19.17 9.35 1.70
CA SER A 177 -19.34 8.28 2.67
C SER A 177 -20.52 7.39 2.34
N THR A 178 -20.24 6.10 2.19
CA THR A 178 -21.24 5.02 2.23
C THR A 178 -21.58 4.62 3.66
N GLU A 179 -20.92 5.25 4.64
CA GLU A 179 -21.06 4.92 6.05
C GLU A 179 -22.41 5.40 6.60
N ARG A 180 -22.84 4.77 7.67
CA ARG A 180 -24.08 5.11 8.42
C ARG A 180 -23.82 6.01 9.59
N THR A 181 -22.59 6.40 9.79
CA THR A 181 -22.14 7.26 10.85
C THR A 181 -21.73 8.59 10.28
N TYR A 182 -22.34 9.66 10.77
CA TYR A 182 -22.06 11.01 10.32
C TYR A 182 -21.63 11.87 11.50
N SER A 183 -20.61 12.68 11.28
CA SER A 183 -20.23 13.73 12.21
C SER A 183 -21.14 14.93 12.07
N LEU A 184 -21.62 15.44 13.20
CA LEU A 184 -22.29 16.71 13.33
C LEU A 184 -21.27 17.71 13.89
N TYR A 185 -20.61 18.46 13.04
CA TYR A 185 -19.63 19.45 13.47
C TYR A 185 -20.37 20.61 14.15
N CYS A 186 -20.04 20.84 15.42
CA CYS A 186 -20.65 21.86 16.25
C CYS A 186 -19.72 23.03 16.48
N SER A 187 -20.26 24.18 16.87
CA SER A 187 -19.48 25.36 17.27
C SER A 187 -18.77 25.13 18.61
N GLU A 188 -17.75 25.94 18.89
CA GLU A 188 -17.07 26.00 20.17
C GLU A 188 -18.04 26.34 21.32
N GLU A 189 -18.94 27.30 21.08
CA GLU A 189 -19.95 27.72 22.03
C GLU A 189 -20.87 26.55 22.42
N TYR A 190 -21.32 25.76 21.45
CA TYR A 190 -22.14 24.59 21.72
C TYR A 190 -21.35 23.46 22.42
N ALA A 191 -20.08 23.27 22.09
CA ALA A 191 -19.24 22.28 22.75
C ALA A 191 -19.01 22.59 24.26
N HIS A 192 -19.05 23.88 24.64
CA HIS A 192 -18.90 24.28 26.03
C HIS A 192 -20.21 24.42 26.80
N THR A 193 -21.33 24.70 26.15
CA THR A 193 -22.61 25.02 26.78
C THR A 193 -23.70 23.99 26.50
N GLY A 194 -23.56 23.23 25.44
CA GLY A 194 -24.53 22.21 25.02
C GLY A 194 -24.58 21.04 26.00
N LYS A 195 -25.79 20.67 26.41
CA LYS A 195 -26.03 19.57 27.35
C LYS A 195 -25.44 18.25 26.88
N GLN A 196 -25.38 18.04 25.56
CA GLN A 196 -24.86 16.80 24.96
C GLN A 196 -23.33 16.63 25.13
N PHE A 197 -22.63 17.72 25.42
CA PHE A 197 -21.19 17.71 25.68
C PHE A 197 -20.82 17.58 27.16
N GLU A 198 -21.80 17.54 28.10
CA GLU A 198 -21.53 17.32 29.54
C GLU A 198 -20.81 15.97 29.79
N THR A 199 -21.08 14.96 29.01
CA THR A 199 -20.46 13.62 29.09
C THR A 199 -19.48 13.36 27.93
N SER A 200 -18.92 14.43 27.35
CA SER A 200 -18.05 14.34 26.17
C SER A 200 -16.67 13.75 26.52
N VAL A 201 -16.05 13.17 25.51
CA VAL A 201 -14.65 12.75 25.56
C VAL A 201 -13.80 13.81 24.89
N THR A 202 -12.96 14.45 25.69
CA THR A 202 -11.98 15.41 25.18
C THR A 202 -10.69 14.67 24.78
N ALA A 203 -10.21 14.93 23.58
CA ALA A 203 -8.98 14.39 23.06
C ALA A 203 -8.08 15.50 22.51
N LEU A 204 -6.78 15.24 22.51
CA LEU A 204 -5.78 16.07 21.83
C LEU A 204 -5.13 15.24 20.74
N THR A 205 -5.34 15.64 19.50
CA THR A 205 -4.59 15.11 18.37
C THR A 205 -3.25 15.84 18.30
N VAL A 206 -2.16 15.11 18.07
CA VAL A 206 -0.83 15.69 18.07
C VAL A 206 0.01 15.24 16.89
N GLN A 207 0.92 16.10 16.47
CA GLN A 207 2.05 15.74 15.61
C GLN A 207 3.34 15.85 16.43
N LEU A 208 4.17 14.81 16.36
CA LEU A 208 5.45 14.76 17.05
C LEU A 208 6.54 15.51 16.26
N ALA A 209 7.44 16.17 16.99
CA ALA A 209 8.60 16.81 16.42
C ALA A 209 9.69 15.76 16.04
N ASN A 210 10.50 16.09 15.02
CA ASN A 210 11.70 15.32 14.64
C ASN A 210 11.46 13.83 14.28
N THR A 211 10.30 13.49 13.78
CA THR A 211 9.92 12.10 13.43
C THR A 211 10.75 11.51 12.28
N ALA A 212 11.39 12.32 11.44
CA ALA A 212 12.10 11.89 10.24
C ALA A 212 13.27 10.90 10.49
N GLN A 213 13.77 10.82 11.71
CA GLN A 213 14.87 9.93 12.11
C GLN A 213 14.44 8.87 13.14
N MET A 214 13.14 8.76 13.40
CA MET A 214 12.59 7.77 14.33
C MET A 214 12.32 6.44 13.62
N SER A 215 12.56 5.32 14.31
CA SER A 215 11.98 4.03 13.96
C SER A 215 10.54 3.93 14.46
N SER A 216 9.75 3.04 13.89
CA SER A 216 8.38 2.78 14.33
C SER A 216 8.29 2.47 15.83
N ASP A 217 9.20 1.62 16.34
CA ASP A 217 9.20 1.24 17.75
C ASP A 217 9.54 2.41 18.67
N ASN A 218 10.55 3.21 18.32
CA ASN A 218 10.91 4.40 19.09
C ASN A 218 9.78 5.45 19.08
N PHE A 219 9.09 5.59 17.95
CA PHE A 219 7.92 6.46 17.83
C PHE A 219 6.80 6.02 18.79
N LYS A 220 6.44 4.73 18.79
CA LYS A 220 5.41 4.17 19.68
C LYS A 220 5.78 4.36 21.16
N GLU A 221 7.04 4.11 21.52
CA GLU A 221 7.55 4.31 22.87
C GLU A 221 7.45 5.78 23.30
N ILE A 222 7.81 6.71 22.43
CA ILE A 222 7.73 8.15 22.71
C ILE A 222 6.27 8.58 22.91
N VAL A 223 5.33 8.12 22.08
CA VAL A 223 3.90 8.44 22.26
C VAL A 223 3.41 7.96 23.62
N GLN A 224 3.70 6.73 24.00
CA GLN A 224 3.32 6.18 25.30
C GLN A 224 3.97 6.94 26.47
N LYS A 225 5.24 7.30 26.31
CA LYS A 225 6.00 8.01 27.33
C LYS A 225 5.46 9.43 27.53
N ILE A 226 5.14 10.16 26.45
CA ILE A 226 4.50 11.48 26.55
C ILE A 226 3.20 11.36 27.33
N GLY A 227 2.32 10.41 26.99
CA GLY A 227 1.07 10.20 27.73
C GLY A 227 1.31 9.96 29.22
N THR A 228 2.22 9.06 29.57
CA THR A 228 2.53 8.73 30.98
C THR A 228 3.17 9.88 31.75
N ASP A 229 4.04 10.68 31.11
CA ASP A 229 4.68 11.85 31.73
C ASP A 229 3.63 12.88 32.20
N TYR A 230 2.47 12.97 31.53
CA TYR A 230 1.37 13.87 31.86
C TYR A 230 0.15 13.17 32.47
N GLY A 231 0.34 11.96 32.96
CA GLY A 231 -0.71 11.22 33.68
C GLY A 231 -1.85 10.72 32.80
N VAL A 232 -1.62 10.62 31.48
CA VAL A 232 -2.55 9.92 30.59
C VAL A 232 -2.25 8.44 30.66
N THR A 233 -3.28 7.66 30.99
CA THR A 233 -3.12 6.20 31.06
C THR A 233 -2.84 5.61 29.68
N PRO A 234 -2.02 4.56 29.54
CA PRO A 234 -1.64 3.98 28.25
C PRO A 234 -2.83 3.61 27.34
N GLN A 235 -3.97 3.21 27.93
CA GLN A 235 -5.18 2.88 27.16
C GLN A 235 -5.82 4.10 26.45
N TYR A 236 -5.51 5.31 26.91
CA TYR A 236 -5.98 6.58 26.32
C TYR A 236 -4.93 7.27 25.48
N SER A 237 -3.80 6.62 25.24
CA SER A 237 -2.74 7.06 24.33
C SER A 237 -2.74 6.15 23.11
N ASP A 238 -3.15 6.67 21.98
CA ASP A 238 -3.23 5.93 20.72
C ASP A 238 -2.34 6.59 19.67
N TYR A 239 -1.87 5.83 18.70
CA TYR A 239 -1.01 6.33 17.63
C TYR A 239 -1.54 5.90 16.26
N ASN A 240 -1.19 6.66 15.24
CA ASN A 240 -1.55 6.36 13.88
C ASN A 240 -0.65 5.22 13.33
N ASP A 241 -1.25 4.03 13.15
CA ASP A 241 -0.53 2.86 12.63
C ASP A 241 0.03 3.09 11.23
N GLY A 242 -0.68 3.80 10.36
CA GLY A 242 -0.22 4.15 9.02
C GLY A 242 1.03 5.03 9.06
N PHE A 243 1.03 6.03 9.95
CA PHE A 243 2.21 6.85 10.18
C PHE A 243 3.37 6.05 10.77
N ALA A 244 3.12 5.24 11.80
CA ALA A 244 4.12 4.39 12.41
C ALA A 244 4.77 3.42 11.39
N ALA A 245 3.97 2.79 10.53
CA ALA A 245 4.46 1.92 9.47
C ALA A 245 5.29 2.67 8.42
N SER A 246 5.00 3.94 8.15
CA SER A 246 5.75 4.76 7.20
C SER A 246 7.16 5.12 7.65
N LEU A 247 7.44 5.04 8.96
CA LEU A 247 8.76 5.30 9.52
C LEU A 247 9.75 4.16 9.25
N GLU A 248 9.26 3.00 8.89
CA GLU A 248 10.10 1.86 8.51
C GLU A 248 10.26 1.78 6.99
N PRO A 249 11.51 1.68 6.49
CA PRO A 249 11.71 1.43 5.08
C PRO A 249 11.18 0.03 4.75
N ASN A 250 10.16 -0.05 3.92
CA ASN A 250 9.67 -1.32 3.41
C ASN A 250 10.74 -1.97 2.54
N GLN A 251 11.59 -2.80 3.15
CA GLN A 251 12.75 -3.44 2.51
C GLN A 251 12.33 -4.32 1.31
N GLU A 252 11.19 -4.96 1.38
CA GLU A 252 10.66 -5.78 0.29
C GLU A 252 10.34 -4.94 -0.94
N ASN A 253 9.64 -3.82 -0.77
CA ASN A 253 9.34 -2.91 -1.87
C ASN A 253 10.61 -2.31 -2.48
N ILE A 254 11.61 -1.92 -1.66
CA ILE A 254 12.89 -1.42 -2.14
C ILE A 254 13.62 -2.49 -2.96
N MET A 255 13.60 -3.74 -2.51
CA MET A 255 14.22 -4.86 -3.21
C MET A 255 13.54 -5.12 -4.57
N ILE A 256 12.22 -5.17 -4.62
CA ILE A 256 11.44 -5.38 -5.84
C ILE A 256 11.71 -4.25 -6.85
N ILE A 257 11.63 -2.99 -6.40
CA ILE A 257 11.91 -1.81 -7.23
C ILE A 257 13.33 -1.84 -7.77
N SER A 258 14.31 -2.22 -6.94
CA SER A 258 15.72 -2.30 -7.34
C SER A 258 15.95 -3.39 -8.39
N ILE A 259 15.39 -4.59 -8.21
CA ILE A 259 15.48 -5.69 -9.18
C ILE A 259 14.88 -5.26 -10.52
N PHE A 260 13.70 -4.65 -10.50
CA PHE A 260 13.02 -4.19 -11.70
C PHE A 260 13.81 -3.10 -12.42
N SER A 261 14.34 -2.10 -11.70
CA SER A 261 15.17 -1.04 -12.25
C SER A 261 16.44 -1.58 -12.91
N ILE A 262 17.12 -2.54 -12.25
CA ILE A 262 18.31 -3.20 -12.80
C ILE A 262 17.96 -3.96 -14.09
N ALA A 263 16.84 -4.65 -14.14
CA ALA A 263 16.39 -5.38 -15.31
C ALA A 263 16.13 -4.44 -16.49
N VAL A 264 15.43 -3.31 -16.28
CA VAL A 264 15.19 -2.28 -17.30
C VAL A 264 16.50 -1.69 -17.79
N LEU A 265 17.45 -1.37 -16.91
CA LEU A 265 18.77 -0.88 -17.29
C LEU A 265 19.55 -1.90 -18.14
N LEU A 266 19.47 -3.18 -17.79
CA LEU A 266 20.16 -4.25 -18.53
C LEU A 266 19.59 -4.40 -19.94
N VAL A 267 18.27 -4.41 -20.11
CA VAL A 267 17.60 -4.45 -21.42
C VAL A 267 18.01 -3.24 -22.24
N SER A 268 17.91 -2.05 -21.67
CA SER A 268 18.29 -0.80 -22.32
C SER A 268 19.75 -0.82 -22.80
N TYR A 269 20.67 -1.32 -21.96
CA TYR A 269 22.07 -1.48 -22.34
C TYR A 269 22.25 -2.41 -23.53
N LEU A 270 21.60 -3.58 -23.52
CA LEU A 270 21.70 -4.57 -24.59
C LEU A 270 21.18 -4.03 -25.92
N VAL A 271 20.03 -3.33 -25.88
CA VAL A 271 19.42 -2.74 -27.09
C VAL A 271 20.30 -1.63 -27.65
N ILE A 272 20.75 -0.70 -26.82
CA ILE A 272 21.65 0.39 -27.23
C ILE A 272 22.97 -0.17 -27.80
N TYR A 273 23.57 -1.14 -27.11
CA TYR A 273 24.78 -1.80 -27.58
C TYR A 273 24.57 -2.46 -28.95
N SER A 274 23.47 -3.18 -29.12
CA SER A 274 23.13 -3.86 -30.41
C SER A 274 23.02 -2.87 -31.56
N ILE A 275 22.34 -1.73 -31.34
CA ILE A 275 22.15 -0.71 -32.38
C ILE A 275 23.48 -0.07 -32.74
N PHE A 276 24.30 0.33 -31.79
CA PHE A 276 25.59 0.91 -32.07
C PHE A 276 26.57 -0.09 -32.71
N TYR A 277 26.49 -1.36 -32.32
CA TYR A 277 27.27 -2.41 -32.97
C TYR A 277 26.93 -2.56 -34.45
N ILE A 278 25.64 -2.58 -34.81
CA ILE A 278 25.16 -2.63 -36.20
C ILE A 278 25.54 -1.36 -36.94
N TYR A 279 25.37 -0.20 -36.30
CA TYR A 279 25.73 1.10 -36.87
C TYR A 279 27.20 1.14 -37.28
N VAL A 280 28.11 0.74 -36.40
CA VAL A 280 29.55 0.69 -36.67
C VAL A 280 29.89 -0.30 -37.79
N GLN A 281 29.29 -1.50 -37.79
CA GLN A 281 29.54 -2.48 -38.84
C GLN A 281 29.16 -1.97 -40.26
N ASN A 282 28.06 -1.24 -40.31
CA ASN A 282 27.61 -0.67 -41.61
C ASN A 282 28.48 0.49 -42.09
N GLN A 283 29.26 1.14 -41.23
CA GLN A 283 30.16 2.26 -41.57
C GLN A 283 31.63 1.86 -41.68
N VAL A 284 31.96 0.57 -41.54
CA VAL A 284 33.36 0.11 -41.65
C VAL A 284 34.06 0.59 -42.90
N ARG A 285 33.36 0.63 -44.05
CA ARG A 285 33.89 1.13 -45.31
C ARG A 285 34.22 2.63 -45.26
N GLU A 286 33.36 3.44 -44.68
CA GLU A 286 33.58 4.88 -44.49
C GLU A 286 34.77 5.14 -43.55
N PHE A 287 34.89 4.38 -42.49
CA PHE A 287 36.04 4.47 -41.57
C PHE A 287 37.36 4.03 -42.26
N GLY A 288 37.29 3.04 -43.13
CA GLY A 288 38.42 2.63 -43.93
C GLY A 288 38.87 3.73 -44.90
N GLN A 289 37.95 4.41 -45.58
CA GLN A 289 38.24 5.57 -46.44
C GLN A 289 38.87 6.72 -45.63
N LEU A 290 38.38 7.02 -44.45
CA LEU A 290 38.99 8.02 -43.59
C LEU A 290 40.42 7.64 -43.18
N ARG A 291 40.71 6.36 -42.99
CA ARG A 291 42.04 5.88 -42.70
C ARG A 291 42.99 5.97 -43.91
N THR A 292 42.49 5.77 -45.13
CA THR A 292 43.31 6.02 -46.33
C THR A 292 43.68 7.50 -46.50
N MET A 293 42.83 8.41 -45.99
CA MET A 293 43.09 9.85 -45.93
C MET A 293 43.97 10.27 -44.75
N GLY A 294 44.49 9.33 -43.95
CA GLY A 294 45.38 9.59 -42.84
C GLY A 294 44.76 9.72 -41.47
N ALA A 295 43.45 9.42 -41.29
CA ALA A 295 42.81 9.48 -39.98
C ALA A 295 43.37 8.40 -39.06
N THR A 296 43.69 8.79 -37.82
CA THR A 296 44.18 7.87 -36.78
C THR A 296 43.06 7.06 -36.12
N ALA A 297 43.42 5.90 -35.57
CA ALA A 297 42.46 5.10 -34.80
C ALA A 297 41.82 5.88 -33.63
N LYS A 298 42.55 6.81 -33.02
CA LYS A 298 42.08 7.69 -31.93
C LYS A 298 41.01 8.66 -32.43
N GLN A 299 41.22 9.24 -33.61
CA GLN A 299 40.26 10.15 -34.26
C GLN A 299 38.95 9.44 -34.61
N ILE A 300 38.99 8.23 -35.19
CA ILE A 300 37.79 7.44 -35.51
C ILE A 300 36.99 7.12 -34.24
N LYS A 301 37.67 6.68 -33.16
CA LYS A 301 37.01 6.45 -31.86
C LYS A 301 36.36 7.73 -31.34
N THR A 302 37.01 8.89 -31.50
CA THR A 302 36.49 10.17 -31.06
C THR A 302 35.28 10.61 -31.88
N ILE A 303 35.29 10.37 -33.23
CA ILE A 303 34.11 10.61 -34.07
C ILE A 303 32.88 9.83 -33.54
N LEU A 304 33.04 8.52 -33.35
CA LEU A 304 31.96 7.67 -32.87
C LEU A 304 31.45 8.06 -31.48
N ARG A 305 32.36 8.39 -30.56
CA ARG A 305 31.98 8.88 -29.23
C ARG A 305 31.22 10.21 -29.29
N THR A 306 31.63 11.11 -30.19
CA THR A 306 30.95 12.39 -30.40
C THR A 306 29.55 12.19 -31.01
N GLN A 307 29.42 11.28 -31.99
CA GLN A 307 28.11 10.89 -32.52
C GLN A 307 27.21 10.31 -31.40
N GLY A 308 27.72 9.33 -30.67
CA GLY A 308 26.97 8.72 -29.54
C GLY A 308 26.56 9.72 -28.46
N LYS A 309 27.45 10.69 -28.15
CA LYS A 309 27.14 11.78 -27.21
C LYS A 309 25.96 12.65 -27.68
N LEU A 310 25.96 13.03 -28.96
CA LEU A 310 24.88 13.86 -29.53
C LEU A 310 23.54 13.09 -29.56
N LEU A 311 23.57 11.82 -29.97
CA LEU A 311 22.37 10.96 -29.98
C LEU A 311 21.86 10.71 -28.57
N CYS A 312 22.77 10.49 -27.61
CA CYS A 312 22.42 10.31 -26.18
C CYS A 312 21.71 11.55 -25.62
N ILE A 313 22.26 12.75 -25.83
CA ILE A 313 21.67 14.00 -25.32
C ILE A 313 20.26 14.18 -25.87
N LEU A 314 20.09 14.07 -27.18
CA LEU A 314 18.77 14.25 -27.83
C LEU A 314 17.78 13.19 -27.39
N GLY A 315 18.18 11.92 -27.38
CA GLY A 315 17.30 10.82 -26.96
C GLY A 315 16.93 10.90 -25.48
N THR A 316 17.88 11.30 -24.63
CA THR A 316 17.60 11.43 -23.17
C THR A 316 16.65 12.58 -22.87
N ILE A 317 16.82 13.74 -23.48
CA ILE A 317 15.91 14.88 -23.28
C ILE A 317 14.49 14.51 -23.70
N LEU A 318 14.33 13.94 -24.90
CA LEU A 318 13.01 13.52 -25.38
C LEU A 318 12.41 12.42 -24.50
N GLY A 319 13.22 11.46 -24.06
CA GLY A 319 12.79 10.38 -23.19
C GLY A 319 12.36 10.87 -21.80
N LEU A 320 13.08 11.82 -21.21
CA LEU A 320 12.71 12.43 -19.93
C LEU A 320 11.41 13.22 -20.02
N ILE A 321 11.16 13.92 -21.14
CA ILE A 321 9.90 14.63 -21.36
C ILE A 321 8.75 13.62 -21.42
N ILE A 322 8.86 12.58 -22.23
CA ILE A 322 7.79 11.58 -22.40
C ILE A 322 7.55 10.81 -21.08
N GLY A 323 8.62 10.31 -20.46
CA GLY A 323 8.49 9.56 -19.20
C GLY A 323 8.02 10.43 -18.03
N GLY A 324 8.49 11.68 -17.96
CA GLY A 324 8.01 12.64 -16.95
C GLY A 324 6.54 13.00 -17.14
N THR A 325 6.09 13.21 -18.38
CA THR A 325 4.67 13.44 -18.67
C THR A 325 3.81 12.23 -18.31
N ALA A 326 4.26 11.03 -18.64
CA ALA A 326 3.56 9.81 -18.28
C ALA A 326 3.45 9.64 -16.75
N ALA A 327 4.53 9.87 -16.00
CA ALA A 327 4.54 9.83 -14.55
C ALA A 327 3.61 10.89 -13.91
N PHE A 328 3.62 12.12 -14.46
CA PHE A 328 2.71 13.18 -14.02
C PHE A 328 1.23 12.81 -14.23
N LEU A 329 0.89 12.29 -15.41
CA LEU A 329 -0.49 11.85 -15.68
C LEU A 329 -0.92 10.68 -14.81
N PHE A 330 0.02 9.83 -14.41
CA PHE A 330 -0.24 8.70 -13.53
C PHE A 330 -0.52 9.13 -12.09
N LYS A 331 0.25 10.09 -11.54
CA LYS A 331 0.15 10.58 -10.16
C LYS A 331 0.42 12.09 -10.08
N PRO A 332 -0.58 12.93 -10.41
CA PRO A 332 -0.43 14.39 -10.37
C PRO A 332 -0.13 14.91 -8.96
N ASP A 333 -0.82 14.36 -7.93
CA ASP A 333 -0.75 14.82 -6.54
C ASP A 333 0.61 14.51 -5.88
N GLY A 334 1.28 13.45 -6.35
CA GLY A 334 2.63 13.10 -5.92
C GLY A 334 3.76 13.85 -6.65
N TRP A 335 3.42 14.78 -7.58
CA TRP A 335 4.42 15.46 -8.38
C TRP A 335 5.23 16.47 -7.57
N SER A 336 6.56 16.37 -7.65
CA SER A 336 7.52 17.30 -7.05
C SER A 336 8.58 17.69 -8.08
N TRP A 337 8.68 19.00 -8.38
CA TRP A 337 9.69 19.53 -9.29
C TRP A 337 11.12 19.27 -8.83
N GLN A 338 11.35 19.30 -7.49
CA GLN A 338 12.68 19.04 -6.91
C GLN A 338 13.09 17.59 -7.13
N ASN A 339 12.21 16.63 -6.80
CA ASN A 339 12.45 15.20 -7.00
C ASN A 339 12.62 14.88 -8.48
N THR A 340 11.78 15.46 -9.34
CA THR A 340 11.85 15.28 -10.80
C THR A 340 13.17 15.77 -11.36
N ALA A 341 13.66 16.93 -10.93
CA ALA A 341 14.96 17.46 -11.36
C ALA A 341 16.11 16.55 -10.92
N LEU A 342 16.11 16.12 -9.65
CA LEU A 342 17.15 15.25 -9.09
C LEU A 342 17.19 13.89 -9.83
N VAL A 343 16.04 13.24 -9.98
CA VAL A 343 15.90 11.97 -10.69
C VAL A 343 16.31 12.11 -12.16
N SER A 344 15.92 13.19 -12.83
CA SER A 344 16.29 13.45 -14.22
C SER A 344 17.81 13.59 -14.40
N VAL A 345 18.49 14.28 -13.49
CA VAL A 345 19.96 14.38 -13.51
C VAL A 345 20.60 13.03 -13.27
N LEU A 346 20.10 12.25 -12.32
CA LEU A 346 20.60 10.90 -12.04
C LEU A 346 20.46 9.98 -13.27
N ILE A 347 19.27 9.95 -13.88
CA ILE A 347 18.99 9.16 -15.08
C ILE A 347 19.88 9.60 -16.23
N PHE A 348 20.06 10.91 -16.43
CA PHE A 348 20.97 11.43 -17.45
C PHE A 348 22.39 10.90 -17.24
N CYS A 349 22.92 10.93 -16.04
CA CYS A 349 24.25 10.41 -15.74
C CYS A 349 24.36 8.90 -15.99
N ILE A 350 23.37 8.12 -15.55
CA ILE A 350 23.34 6.67 -15.75
C ILE A 350 23.29 6.33 -17.24
N VAL A 351 22.38 6.95 -17.99
CA VAL A 351 22.22 6.69 -19.44
C VAL A 351 23.46 7.14 -20.21
N TYR A 352 24.07 8.27 -19.84
CA TYR A 352 25.32 8.73 -20.45
C TYR A 352 26.46 7.73 -20.23
N ALA A 353 26.62 7.22 -19.01
CA ALA A 353 27.59 6.18 -18.68
C ALA A 353 27.31 4.88 -19.45
N MET A 354 26.02 4.48 -19.52
CA MET A 354 25.57 3.29 -20.25
C MET A 354 25.87 3.39 -21.75
N VAL A 355 25.58 4.51 -22.40
CA VAL A 355 25.89 4.74 -23.81
C VAL A 355 27.40 4.77 -24.05
N TRP A 356 28.16 5.38 -23.14
CA TRP A 356 29.63 5.37 -23.21
C TRP A 356 30.20 3.95 -23.11
N LEU A 357 29.70 3.12 -22.25
CA LEU A 357 30.06 1.71 -22.13
C LEU A 357 29.65 0.91 -23.38
N ALA A 358 28.43 1.11 -23.85
CA ALA A 358 27.89 0.43 -25.03
C ALA A 358 28.73 0.74 -26.29
N LEU A 359 29.22 1.97 -26.40
CA LEU A 359 30.08 2.40 -27.54
C LEU A 359 31.51 1.93 -27.42
N SER A 360 31.99 1.55 -26.25
CA SER A 360 33.42 1.27 -26.01
C SER A 360 33.99 0.16 -26.92
N LYS A 361 33.28 -0.97 -27.04
CA LYS A 361 33.68 -2.11 -27.91
C LYS A 361 33.48 -1.81 -29.38
N PRO A 362 32.32 -1.29 -29.86
CA PRO A 362 32.14 -0.88 -31.26
C PRO A 362 33.17 0.14 -31.73
N ALA A 363 33.46 1.16 -30.93
CA ALA A 363 34.48 2.16 -31.23
C ALA A 363 35.90 1.59 -31.35
N LYS A 364 36.21 0.56 -30.54
CA LYS A 364 37.49 -0.14 -30.62
C LYS A 364 37.60 -0.92 -31.95
N ILE A 365 36.51 -1.58 -32.37
CA ILE A 365 36.43 -2.31 -33.64
C ILE A 365 36.62 -1.34 -34.82
N ALA A 366 35.88 -0.24 -34.85
CA ALA A 366 36.02 0.78 -35.89
C ALA A 366 37.44 1.35 -36.03
N GLY A 367 38.10 1.59 -34.89
CA GLY A 367 39.46 2.09 -34.85
C GLY A 367 40.55 1.06 -35.26
N SER A 368 40.25 -0.25 -35.24
CA SER A 368 41.17 -1.32 -35.60
C SER A 368 41.12 -1.73 -37.11
N VAL A 369 40.14 -1.25 -37.86
CA VAL A 369 39.99 -1.59 -39.29
C VAL A 369 41.17 -1.08 -40.10
N SER A 370 41.82 -1.99 -40.89
CA SER A 370 42.86 -1.59 -41.80
C SER A 370 42.27 -1.03 -43.12
N PRO A 371 42.95 -0.09 -43.79
CA PRO A 371 42.49 0.44 -45.10
C PRO A 371 42.26 -0.66 -46.15
N ILE A 372 43.13 -1.67 -46.20
CA ILE A 372 43.05 -2.78 -47.13
C ILE A 372 41.85 -3.69 -46.83
N GLU A 373 41.64 -3.94 -45.56
CA GLU A 373 40.53 -4.78 -45.07
C GLU A 373 39.19 -4.08 -45.33
N ALA A 374 39.09 -2.77 -45.15
CA ALA A 374 37.93 -1.96 -45.49
C ALA A 374 37.60 -1.91 -46.98
N ALA A 375 38.63 -1.86 -47.84
CA ALA A 375 38.48 -1.88 -49.30
C ALA A 375 38.05 -3.26 -49.84
N LYS A 376 38.50 -4.34 -49.18
CA LYS A 376 38.10 -5.72 -49.48
C LYS A 376 36.78 -6.13 -48.84
N ASN A 377 36.25 -5.31 -47.92
CA ASN A 377 35.07 -5.66 -47.15
C ASN A 377 33.80 -5.39 -47.97
N THR A 378 33.46 -6.33 -48.85
CA THR A 378 32.19 -6.41 -49.58
C THR A 378 31.01 -6.82 -48.67
N GLY A 379 31.04 -6.49 -47.41
CA GLY A 379 30.04 -6.93 -46.42
C GLY A 379 30.25 -8.36 -45.91
N TYR A 380 31.30 -9.02 -46.31
CA TYR A 380 31.66 -10.35 -45.92
C TYR A 380 32.98 -10.33 -45.15
N GLN A 381 32.95 -10.58 -43.82
CA GLN A 381 34.15 -10.96 -43.11
C GLN A 381 34.60 -12.31 -43.64
N SER A 382 35.77 -12.36 -44.31
CA SER A 382 36.46 -13.59 -44.62
C SER A 382 37.02 -14.17 -43.31
N THR A 383 36.19 -14.80 -42.53
CA THR A 383 36.68 -15.78 -41.55
C THR A 383 37.28 -16.94 -42.36
N GLN A 384 38.51 -17.33 -41.99
CA GLN A 384 39.20 -18.47 -42.52
C GLN A 384 38.24 -19.59 -42.88
N LEU A 385 38.29 -20.00 -44.15
CA LEU A 385 37.52 -21.12 -44.69
C LEU A 385 37.94 -22.41 -43.99
N TYR A 386 37.35 -22.69 -42.86
CA TYR A 386 37.17 -24.08 -42.42
C TYR A 386 36.14 -24.66 -43.36
N SER A 387 36.56 -25.55 -44.27
CA SER A 387 35.70 -26.32 -45.13
C SER A 387 34.77 -27.20 -44.29
N LYS A 388 33.61 -26.65 -43.93
CA LYS A 388 32.53 -27.46 -43.39
C LYS A 388 31.83 -28.14 -44.59
N LYS A 389 31.61 -29.46 -44.45
CA LYS A 389 30.89 -30.30 -45.40
C LYS A 389 29.65 -29.56 -45.93
N LEU A 390 29.54 -29.43 -47.26
CA LEU A 390 28.37 -28.87 -47.91
C LEU A 390 27.14 -29.66 -47.49
N HIS A 391 26.12 -29.00 -46.96
CA HIS A 391 24.82 -29.65 -46.75
C HIS A 391 24.21 -30.03 -48.07
N ARG A 392 23.77 -31.29 -48.19
CA ARG A 392 23.29 -31.94 -49.43
C ARG A 392 21.99 -31.33 -49.97
N LYS A 393 21.29 -30.51 -49.19
CA LYS A 393 20.08 -29.72 -49.54
C LYS A 393 20.16 -28.32 -48.98
N ILE A 394 20.07 -27.30 -49.81
CA ILE A 394 19.95 -25.90 -49.42
C ILE A 394 18.46 -25.59 -49.22
N THR A 395 18.04 -25.49 -47.97
CA THR A 395 16.69 -25.09 -47.59
C THR A 395 16.74 -23.64 -47.07
N PRO A 396 15.62 -22.89 -47.11
CA PRO A 396 15.56 -21.54 -46.51
C PRO A 396 16.01 -21.53 -45.03
N PHE A 397 15.68 -22.57 -44.28
CA PHE A 397 16.12 -22.73 -42.90
C PHE A 397 17.63 -22.92 -42.77
N SER A 398 18.23 -23.78 -43.60
CA SER A 398 19.69 -23.98 -43.58
C SER A 398 20.46 -22.71 -43.98
N MET A 399 19.91 -21.89 -44.90
CA MET A 399 20.46 -20.59 -45.25
C MET A 399 20.37 -19.60 -44.11
N ALA A 400 19.24 -19.57 -43.39
CA ALA A 400 19.06 -18.73 -42.20
C ALA A 400 20.06 -19.11 -41.11
N VAL A 401 20.21 -20.40 -40.78
CA VAL A 401 21.17 -20.91 -39.79
C VAL A 401 22.62 -20.59 -40.18
N MET A 402 22.98 -20.72 -41.46
CA MET A 402 24.29 -20.31 -41.95
C MET A 402 24.51 -18.79 -41.85
N GLY A 403 23.48 -17.98 -42.11
CA GLY A 403 23.49 -16.54 -41.89
C GLY A 403 23.73 -16.16 -40.44
N CYS A 404 23.04 -16.81 -39.52
CA CYS A 404 23.21 -16.65 -38.09
C CYS A 404 24.61 -17.08 -37.61
N SER A 405 25.10 -18.22 -38.11
CA SER A 405 26.43 -18.75 -37.72
C SER A 405 27.58 -17.86 -38.20
N ARG A 406 27.39 -17.13 -39.30
CA ARG A 406 28.38 -16.20 -39.85
C ARG A 406 28.58 -14.93 -39.00
N ASN A 407 27.50 -14.48 -38.33
CA ASN A 407 27.54 -13.29 -37.47
C ASN A 407 27.05 -13.63 -36.04
N ARG A 408 27.65 -14.67 -35.41
CA ARG A 408 27.24 -15.21 -34.09
C ARG A 408 27.07 -14.14 -33.01
N ARG A 409 27.98 -13.17 -32.91
CA ARG A 409 27.90 -12.12 -31.90
C ARG A 409 26.65 -11.23 -32.07
N LYS A 410 26.36 -10.83 -33.32
CA LYS A 410 25.15 -10.05 -33.60
C LYS A 410 23.91 -10.84 -33.30
N TRP A 411 23.85 -12.09 -33.72
CA TRP A 411 22.72 -12.97 -33.49
C TRP A 411 22.47 -13.22 -31.98
N ILE A 412 23.55 -13.54 -31.24
CA ILE A 412 23.46 -13.73 -29.78
C ILE A 412 22.95 -12.46 -29.08
N MET A 413 23.46 -11.28 -29.43
CA MET A 413 23.01 -10.03 -28.80
C MET A 413 21.57 -9.69 -29.15
N THR A 414 21.13 -9.94 -30.38
CA THR A 414 19.72 -9.72 -30.77
C THR A 414 18.80 -10.71 -30.06
N VAL A 415 19.17 -11.99 -29.96
CA VAL A 415 18.39 -13.00 -29.27
C VAL A 415 18.35 -12.72 -27.77
N LEU A 416 19.47 -12.32 -27.16
CA LEU A 416 19.49 -11.96 -25.74
C LEU A 416 18.62 -10.73 -25.46
N SER A 417 18.72 -9.67 -26.27
CA SER A 417 17.89 -8.47 -26.03
C SER A 417 16.39 -8.75 -26.20
N LEU A 418 16.03 -9.49 -27.26
CA LEU A 418 14.64 -9.87 -27.49
C LEU A 418 14.14 -10.89 -26.45
N GLY A 419 15.02 -11.82 -26.05
CA GLY A 419 14.69 -12.81 -25.03
C GLY A 419 14.44 -12.18 -23.65
N VAL A 420 15.31 -11.26 -23.22
CA VAL A 420 15.12 -10.56 -21.96
C VAL A 420 13.87 -9.66 -21.99
N ALA A 421 13.65 -8.94 -23.09
CA ALA A 421 12.42 -8.17 -23.28
C ALA A 421 11.17 -9.06 -23.25
N GLY A 422 11.22 -10.22 -23.91
CA GLY A 422 10.15 -11.23 -23.87
C GLY A 422 9.91 -11.80 -22.49
N ILE A 423 10.97 -12.08 -21.73
CA ILE A 423 10.85 -12.55 -20.33
C ILE A 423 10.19 -11.47 -19.46
N MET A 424 10.57 -10.20 -19.60
CA MET A 424 9.95 -9.11 -18.86
C MET A 424 8.48 -8.93 -19.22
N PHE A 425 8.16 -8.97 -20.52
CA PHE A 425 6.77 -8.90 -21.00
C PHE A 425 5.95 -10.07 -20.46
N MET A 426 6.42 -11.30 -20.61
CA MET A 426 5.76 -12.49 -20.09
C MET A 426 5.64 -12.47 -18.57
N GLY A 427 6.69 -12.04 -17.87
CA GLY A 427 6.66 -11.88 -16.41
C GLY A 427 5.61 -10.87 -15.97
N GLY A 428 5.55 -9.70 -16.61
CA GLY A 428 4.55 -8.67 -16.33
C GLY A 428 3.12 -9.15 -16.61
N THR A 429 2.90 -9.76 -17.78
CA THR A 429 1.57 -10.29 -18.13
C THR A 429 1.15 -11.46 -17.24
N THR A 430 2.08 -12.33 -16.87
CA THR A 430 1.80 -13.44 -15.96
C THR A 430 1.45 -12.90 -14.57
N LEU A 431 2.19 -11.92 -14.08
CA LEU A 431 1.91 -11.28 -12.80
C LEU A 431 0.52 -10.62 -12.80
N LEU A 432 0.16 -9.88 -13.86
CA LEU A 432 -1.18 -9.31 -14.00
C LEU A 432 -2.28 -10.39 -14.09
N SER A 433 -2.05 -11.45 -14.86
CA SER A 433 -3.04 -12.53 -15.01
C SER A 433 -3.15 -13.43 -13.79
N SER A 434 -2.14 -13.43 -12.90
CA SER A 434 -2.17 -14.17 -11.63
C SER A 434 -2.85 -13.41 -10.51
N LEU A 435 -3.10 -12.11 -10.69
CA LEU A 435 -3.88 -11.31 -9.75
C LEU A 435 -5.36 -11.70 -9.90
N ASP A 436 -5.80 -12.63 -9.07
CA ASP A 436 -7.20 -12.97 -8.91
C ASP A 436 -7.83 -11.94 -7.95
N MET A 437 -8.61 -11.02 -8.51
CA MET A 437 -9.22 -9.92 -7.76
C MET A 437 -10.20 -10.44 -6.70
N GLU A 438 -10.92 -11.49 -7.00
CA GLU A 438 -11.81 -12.11 -6.02
C GLU A 438 -11.02 -12.70 -4.86
N ARG A 439 -9.94 -13.43 -5.15
CA ARG A 439 -9.07 -13.98 -4.11
C ARG A 439 -8.35 -12.88 -3.31
N PHE A 440 -7.98 -11.78 -3.95
CA PHE A 440 -7.37 -10.64 -3.26
C PHE A 440 -8.38 -9.90 -2.37
N ALA A 441 -9.63 -9.79 -2.82
CA ALA A 441 -10.72 -9.21 -2.03
C ALA A 441 -11.15 -10.12 -0.86
N ARG A 442 -11.00 -11.45 -0.99
CA ARG A 442 -11.31 -12.42 0.07
C ARG A 442 -10.24 -12.38 1.18
N GLN A 443 -10.40 -11.46 2.11
CA GLN A 443 -9.51 -11.29 3.27
C GLN A 443 -10.28 -11.41 4.58
N GLY A 444 -9.57 -11.77 5.65
CA GLY A 444 -10.18 -11.90 6.97
C GLY A 444 -11.31 -12.95 6.99
N LEU A 445 -12.45 -12.59 7.55
CA LEU A 445 -13.62 -13.49 7.61
C LEU A 445 -14.30 -13.63 6.24
N LEU A 446 -14.20 -12.65 5.34
CA LEU A 446 -14.74 -12.72 3.97
C LEU A 446 -14.02 -13.74 3.08
N GLU A 447 -12.97 -14.39 3.57
CA GLU A 447 -12.40 -15.59 2.94
C GLU A 447 -13.42 -16.77 2.93
N TYR A 448 -14.33 -16.80 3.93
CA TYR A 448 -15.27 -17.90 4.17
C TYR A 448 -16.73 -17.54 3.91
N GLY A 449 -17.04 -16.30 3.51
CA GLY A 449 -18.40 -15.85 3.20
C GLY A 449 -18.42 -14.56 2.40
N GLU A 450 -19.61 -14.04 2.09
CA GLU A 450 -19.78 -12.87 1.21
C GLU A 450 -20.14 -11.60 1.98
N PHE A 451 -20.66 -11.73 3.21
CA PHE A 451 -21.02 -10.58 4.05
C PHE A 451 -20.50 -10.79 5.47
N GLU A 452 -19.82 -9.80 6.00
CA GLU A 452 -19.41 -9.74 7.39
C GLU A 452 -20.20 -8.64 8.10
N ILE A 453 -20.91 -8.99 9.18
CA ILE A 453 -21.64 -8.06 10.00
C ILE A 453 -20.96 -8.01 11.37
N ASN A 454 -20.55 -6.84 11.78
CA ASN A 454 -19.83 -6.64 13.03
C ASN A 454 -20.36 -5.45 13.83
N LEU A 455 -19.97 -5.36 15.08
CA LEU A 455 -20.26 -4.20 15.90
C LEU A 455 -19.53 -2.98 15.37
N SER A 456 -20.25 -1.86 15.20
CA SER A 456 -19.67 -0.62 14.71
C SER A 456 -18.49 -0.18 15.58
N ARG A 457 -17.37 0.17 14.95
CA ARG A 457 -16.19 0.70 15.66
C ARG A 457 -16.54 1.91 16.52
N ASN A 458 -17.43 2.77 16.05
CA ASN A 458 -17.87 3.94 16.78
C ASN A 458 -18.72 3.57 17.99
N ALA A 459 -19.62 2.58 17.88
CA ALA A 459 -20.39 2.09 19.02
C ALA A 459 -19.47 1.52 20.10
N VAL A 460 -18.50 0.69 19.70
CA VAL A 460 -17.50 0.09 20.61
C VAL A 460 -16.61 1.17 21.25
N ARG A 461 -16.19 2.16 20.50
CA ARG A 461 -15.31 3.24 21.00
C ARG A 461 -16.03 4.15 21.98
N ASN A 462 -17.32 4.40 21.78
CA ASN A 462 -18.12 5.28 22.60
C ASN A 462 -18.66 4.60 23.86
N ASP A 463 -18.61 3.26 23.94
CA ASP A 463 -18.98 2.54 25.14
C ASP A 463 -17.82 2.55 26.16
N PRO A 464 -18.04 2.91 27.43
CA PRO A 464 -16.98 2.98 28.44
C PRO A 464 -16.30 1.62 28.71
N HIS A 465 -16.96 0.52 28.35
CA HIS A 465 -16.43 -0.84 28.49
C HIS A 465 -16.10 -1.50 27.13
N GLY A 466 -16.07 -0.71 26.06
CA GLY A 466 -15.69 -1.16 24.72
C GLY A 466 -16.64 -2.21 24.14
N THR A 467 -16.08 -3.21 23.48
CA THR A 467 -16.86 -4.30 22.86
C THR A 467 -17.78 -4.98 23.85
N THR A 468 -17.29 -5.25 25.06
CA THR A 468 -18.06 -5.94 26.10
C THR A 468 -19.26 -5.11 26.57
N GLY A 469 -19.15 -3.79 26.64
CA GLY A 469 -20.26 -2.91 26.99
C GLY A 469 -21.38 -2.97 25.96
N VAL A 470 -21.04 -2.89 24.66
CA VAL A 470 -22.03 -3.05 23.58
C VAL A 470 -22.65 -4.45 23.59
N GLN A 471 -21.89 -5.48 23.92
CA GLN A 471 -22.37 -6.87 23.99
C GLN A 471 -23.39 -7.11 25.13
N LEU A 472 -23.48 -6.24 26.13
CA LEU A 472 -24.55 -6.35 27.18
C LEU A 472 -25.96 -6.20 26.58
N ASN A 473 -26.11 -5.34 25.56
CA ASN A 473 -27.32 -5.19 24.78
C ASN A 473 -27.06 -5.50 23.33
N ASN A 474 -26.49 -6.67 23.07
CA ASN A 474 -25.91 -7.03 21.80
C ASN A 474 -26.93 -6.97 20.64
N PRO A 475 -26.72 -6.09 19.65
CA PRO A 475 -27.59 -6.02 18.48
C PRO A 475 -27.45 -7.26 17.57
N LEU A 476 -26.32 -7.98 17.63
CA LEU A 476 -26.11 -9.25 16.94
C LEU A 476 -26.80 -10.39 17.72
N ASN A 477 -28.10 -10.31 17.81
CA ASN A 477 -28.91 -11.24 18.60
C ASN A 477 -29.59 -12.32 17.74
N GLY A 478 -30.24 -13.28 18.41
CA GLY A 478 -30.89 -14.39 17.71
C GLY A 478 -32.03 -13.97 16.77
N ASP A 479 -32.66 -12.81 16.98
CA ASP A 479 -33.71 -12.29 16.08
C ASP A 479 -33.08 -11.82 14.78
N LEU A 480 -32.00 -11.06 14.83
CA LEU A 480 -31.25 -10.64 13.64
C LEU A 480 -30.74 -11.84 12.87
N ILE A 481 -30.14 -12.82 13.55
CA ILE A 481 -29.61 -14.04 12.93
C ILE A 481 -30.72 -14.80 12.19
N ARG A 482 -31.90 -14.95 12.82
CA ARG A 482 -33.06 -15.61 12.17
C ARG A 482 -33.56 -14.85 10.96
N ASN A 483 -33.67 -13.54 11.06
CA ASN A 483 -34.12 -12.70 9.92
C ASN A 483 -33.16 -12.79 8.75
N ILE A 484 -31.84 -12.78 9.00
CA ILE A 484 -30.82 -12.96 7.95
C ILE A 484 -30.91 -14.36 7.35
N ALA A 485 -31.03 -15.40 8.15
CA ALA A 485 -31.11 -16.77 7.68
C ALA A 485 -32.36 -17.08 6.84
N GLN A 486 -33.42 -16.25 6.97
CA GLN A 486 -34.65 -16.37 6.15
C GLN A 486 -34.56 -15.64 4.80
N ILE A 487 -33.52 -14.86 4.55
CA ILE A 487 -33.32 -14.21 3.24
C ILE A 487 -33.07 -15.28 2.19
N GLU A 488 -33.89 -15.26 1.13
CA GLU A 488 -33.70 -16.15 -0.03
C GLU A 488 -32.31 -15.91 -0.65
N GLY A 489 -31.56 -17.00 -0.81
CA GLY A 489 -30.18 -16.95 -1.31
C GLY A 489 -29.13 -17.09 -0.21
N VAL A 490 -29.45 -16.86 1.04
CA VAL A 490 -28.55 -17.13 2.18
C VAL A 490 -28.41 -18.64 2.38
N LYS A 491 -27.17 -19.10 2.50
CA LYS A 491 -26.83 -20.50 2.74
C LYS A 491 -26.65 -20.80 4.22
N GLU A 492 -25.91 -19.94 4.89
CA GLU A 492 -25.49 -20.16 6.29
C GLU A 492 -25.14 -18.84 6.94
N VAL A 493 -25.43 -18.71 8.22
CA VAL A 493 -24.97 -17.62 9.10
C VAL A 493 -24.08 -18.21 10.17
N THR A 494 -22.81 -17.85 10.19
CA THR A 494 -21.83 -18.31 11.18
C THR A 494 -21.59 -17.21 12.22
N GLU A 495 -21.72 -17.56 13.51
CA GLU A 495 -21.47 -16.65 14.62
C GLU A 495 -20.03 -16.76 15.10
N TYR A 496 -19.34 -15.62 15.22
CA TYR A 496 -18.05 -15.53 15.90
C TYR A 496 -18.24 -14.88 17.27
N LYS A 497 -17.81 -15.60 18.29
CA LYS A 497 -17.97 -15.22 19.69
C LYS A 497 -16.63 -14.83 20.28
N THR A 498 -16.57 -13.69 20.94
CA THR A 498 -15.34 -13.21 21.59
C THR A 498 -15.66 -12.44 22.87
N LEU A 499 -14.72 -12.41 23.81
CA LEU A 499 -14.72 -11.53 24.96
C LEU A 499 -13.46 -10.68 24.93
N GLU A 500 -13.59 -9.36 24.92
CA GLU A 500 -12.44 -8.46 24.99
C GLU A 500 -11.80 -8.53 26.38
N ALA A 501 -10.49 -8.75 26.43
CA ALA A 501 -9.73 -8.76 27.66
C ALA A 501 -8.37 -8.07 27.47
N LYS A 502 -7.91 -7.41 28.51
CA LYS A 502 -6.55 -6.92 28.60
C LYS A 502 -5.68 -8.00 29.20
N PHE A 503 -4.61 -8.40 28.55
CA PHE A 503 -3.69 -9.38 29.10
C PHE A 503 -2.34 -8.75 29.45
N GLU A 504 -1.68 -9.36 30.42
CA GLU A 504 -0.31 -9.02 30.84
C GLU A 504 0.58 -10.24 30.75
N TYR A 505 1.66 -10.10 29.99
CA TYR A 505 2.68 -11.11 29.81
C TYR A 505 4.06 -10.46 29.62
N ASN A 506 5.09 -10.94 30.36
CA ASN A 506 6.45 -10.42 30.30
C ASN A 506 6.57 -8.88 30.36
N LYS A 507 5.80 -8.23 31.28
CA LYS A 507 5.73 -6.77 31.45
C LYS A 507 5.04 -6.01 30.28
N ALA A 508 4.62 -6.70 29.24
CA ALA A 508 3.77 -6.13 28.20
C ALA A 508 2.32 -6.23 28.60
N SER A 509 1.52 -5.21 28.32
CA SER A 509 0.09 -5.18 28.60
C SER A 509 -0.65 -4.73 27.35
N ARG A 510 -1.55 -5.58 26.84
CA ARG A 510 -2.30 -5.32 25.61
C ARG A 510 -3.73 -5.83 25.69
N LYS A 511 -4.59 -5.28 24.84
CA LYS A 511 -5.94 -5.79 24.62
C LYS A 511 -5.92 -6.87 23.55
N ASP A 512 -6.65 -7.93 23.78
CA ASP A 512 -6.93 -8.98 22.81
C ASP A 512 -8.31 -9.60 23.09
N LYS A 513 -8.71 -10.56 22.28
CA LYS A 513 -9.99 -11.24 22.36
C LYS A 513 -9.79 -12.68 22.79
N LEU A 514 -10.57 -13.10 23.78
CA LEU A 514 -10.69 -14.49 24.19
C LEU A 514 -11.73 -15.17 23.28
N VAL A 515 -11.34 -16.25 22.62
CA VAL A 515 -12.15 -16.95 21.64
C VAL A 515 -12.61 -18.30 22.23
N PRO A 516 -13.93 -18.55 22.37
CA PRO A 516 -14.40 -19.80 22.90
C PRO A 516 -14.30 -20.95 21.90
N PHE A 517 -14.08 -22.16 22.41
CA PHE A 517 -14.27 -23.39 21.65
C PHE A 517 -15.11 -24.39 22.41
N THR A 518 -15.88 -25.21 21.67
CA THR A 518 -16.73 -26.25 22.24
C THR A 518 -15.99 -27.58 22.40
N SER A 519 -16.55 -28.49 23.18
CA SER A 519 -16.00 -29.83 23.34
C SER A 519 -15.87 -30.60 21.99
N GLU A 520 -16.74 -30.32 21.03
CA GLU A 520 -16.70 -30.94 19.71
C GLU A 520 -15.54 -30.35 18.86
N GLN A 521 -15.33 -29.06 18.97
CA GLN A 521 -14.27 -28.34 18.23
C GLN A 521 -12.86 -28.71 18.72
N GLN A 522 -12.72 -29.24 19.94
CA GLN A 522 -11.42 -29.69 20.44
C GLN A 522 -10.76 -30.73 19.49
N ARG A 523 -11.57 -31.49 18.72
CA ARG A 523 -11.05 -32.47 17.76
C ARG A 523 -10.22 -31.84 16.65
N ILE A 524 -10.66 -30.71 16.13
CA ILE A 524 -9.90 -30.00 15.09
C ILE A 524 -8.68 -29.31 15.70
N LEU A 525 -8.83 -28.69 16.88
CA LEU A 525 -7.70 -28.05 17.57
C LEU A 525 -6.55 -29.04 17.85
N LYS A 526 -6.89 -30.30 18.23
CA LYS A 526 -5.89 -31.37 18.43
C LYS A 526 -5.07 -31.72 17.19
N GLN A 527 -5.59 -31.48 16.00
CA GLN A 527 -4.85 -31.74 14.75
C GLN A 527 -3.75 -30.71 14.50
N TYR A 528 -3.93 -29.49 15.03
CA TYR A 528 -3.02 -28.36 14.87
C TYR A 528 -2.26 -28.00 16.16
N LEU A 529 -2.29 -28.91 17.16
CA LEU A 529 -1.55 -28.74 18.40
C LEU A 529 -0.06 -28.90 18.14
N SER A 530 0.71 -27.82 18.36
CA SER A 530 2.18 -27.82 18.22
C SER A 530 2.92 -28.19 19.50
N ALA A 531 2.33 -27.84 20.66
CA ALA A 531 2.89 -28.17 21.97
C ALA A 531 1.79 -28.30 23.05
N GLY A 532 2.05 -29.03 24.10
CA GLY A 532 1.12 -29.19 25.24
C GLY A 532 0.03 -30.22 25.00
N MET A 533 -1.13 -30.05 25.65
CA MET A 533 -2.28 -30.93 25.51
C MET A 533 -3.60 -30.15 25.54
N ILE A 534 -4.66 -30.74 24.98
CA ILE A 534 -6.00 -30.23 25.05
C ILE A 534 -6.88 -31.26 25.76
N ASP A 535 -7.34 -30.92 26.96
CA ASP A 535 -8.38 -31.63 27.69
C ASP A 535 -9.43 -30.62 28.12
N TYR A 536 -10.57 -30.62 27.41
CA TYR A 536 -11.63 -29.63 27.60
C TYR A 536 -12.09 -29.50 29.06
N GLN A 537 -12.21 -30.65 29.78
CA GLN A 537 -12.70 -30.66 31.16
C GLN A 537 -11.64 -30.21 32.15
N ALA A 538 -10.41 -30.70 31.99
CA ALA A 538 -9.27 -30.28 32.80
C ALA A 538 -9.00 -28.77 32.67
N MET A 539 -9.11 -28.22 31.44
CA MET A 539 -8.93 -26.80 31.21
C MET A 539 -9.97 -25.92 31.94
N ILE A 540 -11.21 -26.40 32.07
CA ILE A 540 -12.24 -25.69 32.86
C ILE A 540 -11.93 -25.71 34.36
N GLU A 541 -11.46 -26.83 34.86
CA GLU A 541 -11.16 -27.03 36.27
C GLU A 541 -9.90 -26.28 36.72
N ASN A 542 -8.87 -26.31 35.89
CA ASN A 542 -7.55 -25.74 36.18
C ASN A 542 -7.41 -24.29 35.71
N LYS A 543 -8.40 -23.68 35.06
CA LYS A 543 -8.32 -22.36 34.41
C LYS A 543 -7.19 -22.30 33.35
N GLU A 544 -7.24 -23.22 32.42
CA GLU A 544 -6.24 -23.32 31.36
C GLU A 544 -6.76 -22.78 30.03
N ILE A 545 -5.85 -22.27 29.23
CA ILE A 545 -6.12 -21.70 27.91
C ILE A 545 -5.16 -22.26 26.86
N LEU A 546 -5.49 -22.09 25.58
CA LEU A 546 -4.58 -22.32 24.46
C LEU A 546 -4.16 -20.99 23.88
N VAL A 547 -2.97 -20.97 23.33
CA VAL A 547 -2.45 -19.83 22.58
C VAL A 547 -2.29 -20.19 21.09
N LEU A 548 -2.69 -19.29 20.23
CA LEU A 548 -2.44 -19.41 18.79
C LEU A 548 -1.04 -18.89 18.48
N ARG A 549 -0.19 -19.74 17.92
CA ARG A 549 1.13 -19.34 17.46
C ARG A 549 0.99 -18.35 16.32
N ASN A 550 1.71 -17.26 16.40
CA ASN A 550 1.72 -16.24 15.37
C ASN A 550 3.14 -15.69 15.22
N GLU A 551 3.81 -16.06 14.12
CA GLU A 551 5.18 -15.61 13.82
C GLU A 551 5.31 -14.08 13.78
N TYR A 552 4.26 -13.38 13.35
CA TYR A 552 4.24 -11.92 13.37
C TYR A 552 4.21 -11.37 14.80
N ALA A 553 3.41 -11.95 15.69
CA ALA A 553 3.35 -11.54 17.09
C ALA A 553 4.66 -11.86 17.83
N GLU A 554 5.32 -12.99 17.51
CA GLU A 554 6.65 -13.32 18.02
C GLU A 554 7.68 -12.28 17.56
N TYR A 555 7.67 -11.93 16.27
CA TYR A 555 8.65 -11.00 15.69
C TYR A 555 8.43 -9.54 16.13
N VAL A 556 7.18 -9.08 16.13
CA VAL A 556 6.84 -7.65 16.37
C VAL A 556 6.72 -7.33 17.84
N PHE A 557 6.21 -8.28 18.65
CA PHE A 557 5.86 -8.04 20.06
C PHE A 557 6.71 -8.85 21.05
N ASP A 558 7.65 -9.68 20.55
CA ASP A 558 8.42 -10.61 21.38
C ASP A 558 7.54 -11.53 22.24
N TRP A 559 6.40 -11.96 21.70
CA TRP A 559 5.45 -12.84 22.39
C TRP A 559 5.82 -14.30 22.18
N THR A 560 6.70 -14.78 23.04
CA THR A 560 7.19 -16.16 23.07
C THR A 560 6.49 -16.95 24.18
N PHE A 561 5.19 -17.17 24.00
CA PHE A 561 4.40 -17.97 24.95
C PHE A 561 4.87 -19.42 24.96
N GLN A 562 4.96 -20.02 26.17
CA GLN A 562 5.31 -21.43 26.36
C GLN A 562 4.22 -22.15 27.15
N VAL A 563 4.10 -23.45 26.89
CA VAL A 563 3.19 -24.30 27.71
C VAL A 563 3.64 -24.27 29.17
N GLY A 564 2.71 -23.99 30.07
CA GLY A 564 2.96 -23.81 31.48
C GLY A 564 3.13 -22.36 31.92
N ASP A 565 3.29 -21.42 30.99
CA ASP A 565 3.32 -20.00 31.33
C ASP A 565 1.96 -19.54 31.87
N THR A 566 2.01 -18.49 32.70
CA THR A 566 0.82 -17.86 33.26
C THR A 566 0.59 -16.50 32.61
N VAL A 567 -0.61 -16.27 32.13
CA VAL A 567 -1.06 -15.01 31.55
C VAL A 567 -2.16 -14.43 32.42
N ARG A 568 -2.02 -13.17 32.81
CA ARG A 568 -3.00 -12.46 33.61
C ARG A 568 -3.94 -11.71 32.66
N PHE A 569 -5.26 -11.97 32.80
CA PHE A 569 -6.30 -11.29 32.03
C PHE A 569 -7.13 -10.40 32.94
N ARG A 570 -7.47 -9.22 32.44
CA ARG A 570 -8.43 -8.30 33.04
C ARG A 570 -9.53 -8.02 32.03
N TRP A 571 -10.78 -8.22 32.41
CA TRP A 571 -11.95 -8.04 31.54
C TRP A 571 -13.12 -7.42 32.32
N PHE A 572 -14.10 -6.88 31.59
CA PHE A 572 -15.34 -6.43 32.16
C PHE A 572 -16.36 -7.58 32.13
N ASP A 573 -16.94 -7.95 33.30
CA ASP A 573 -17.84 -9.10 33.39
C ASP A 573 -19.32 -8.78 33.14
N GLY A 574 -19.61 -7.50 32.87
CA GLY A 574 -20.95 -6.93 32.72
C GLY A 574 -21.40 -6.11 33.94
N GLN A 575 -20.65 -6.11 35.03
CA GLN A 575 -20.90 -5.31 36.25
C GLN A 575 -19.63 -4.61 36.73
N SER A 576 -18.51 -5.32 36.71
CA SER A 576 -17.23 -4.82 37.22
C SER A 576 -16.04 -5.40 36.42
N TYR A 577 -14.88 -4.80 36.60
CA TYR A 577 -13.65 -5.37 36.06
C TYR A 577 -13.15 -6.51 36.94
N GLN A 578 -12.97 -7.69 36.35
CA GLN A 578 -12.40 -8.88 36.96
C GLN A 578 -10.97 -9.07 36.51
N GLU A 579 -10.17 -9.75 37.33
CA GLU A 579 -8.78 -10.09 36.99
C GLU A 579 -8.47 -11.50 37.50
N THR A 580 -7.87 -12.33 36.62
CA THR A 580 -7.50 -13.71 36.98
C THR A 580 -6.32 -14.15 36.11
N GLU A 581 -5.51 -15.04 36.64
CA GLU A 581 -4.43 -15.70 35.95
C GLU A 581 -4.90 -17.03 35.34
N TYR A 582 -4.44 -17.29 34.11
CA TYR A 582 -4.71 -18.51 33.37
C TYR A 582 -3.39 -19.14 32.92
N THR A 583 -3.31 -20.47 32.96
CA THR A 583 -2.11 -21.22 32.54
C THR A 583 -2.26 -21.67 31.08
N ILE A 584 -1.21 -21.58 30.30
CA ILE A 584 -1.20 -22.06 28.92
C ILE A 584 -1.05 -23.57 28.91
N ALA A 585 -2.10 -24.29 28.51
CA ALA A 585 -2.13 -25.75 28.41
C ALA A 585 -1.53 -26.27 27.09
N GLY A 586 -1.65 -25.48 26.04
CA GLY A 586 -1.17 -25.88 24.72
C GLY A 586 -1.05 -24.72 23.74
N GLU A 587 -0.31 -24.99 22.68
CA GLU A 587 -0.04 -24.06 21.59
C GLU A 587 -0.61 -24.62 20.29
N ILE A 588 -1.38 -23.81 19.56
CA ILE A 588 -2.01 -24.16 18.30
C ILE A 588 -1.24 -23.48 17.15
N SER A 589 -0.87 -24.26 16.14
CA SER A 589 -0.24 -23.75 14.91
C SER A 589 -1.22 -22.88 14.12
N ASP A 590 -0.70 -21.79 13.52
CA ASP A 590 -1.45 -20.94 12.59
C ASP A 590 -1.88 -21.63 11.29
N ASP A 591 -1.34 -22.84 11.01
CA ASP A 591 -1.81 -23.70 9.93
C ASP A 591 -3.30 -24.05 10.02
N ILE A 592 -3.90 -23.93 11.22
CA ILE A 592 -5.35 -24.08 11.40
C ILE A 592 -6.16 -23.12 10.53
N PHE A 593 -5.62 -21.92 10.24
CA PHE A 593 -6.27 -20.94 9.36
C PHE A 593 -6.13 -21.28 7.87
N LYS A 594 -5.23 -22.18 7.50
CA LYS A 594 -5.11 -22.71 6.13
C LYS A 594 -6.09 -23.86 5.87
N ASP A 595 -6.63 -24.45 6.94
CA ASP A 595 -7.69 -25.44 6.86
C ASP A 595 -9.05 -24.72 6.67
N PRO A 596 -9.83 -25.06 5.62
CA PRO A 596 -11.12 -24.40 5.37
C PRO A 596 -12.12 -24.51 6.53
N ILE A 597 -12.06 -25.59 7.32
CA ILE A 597 -12.93 -25.79 8.48
C ILE A 597 -12.40 -25.03 9.69
N GLY A 598 -11.10 -25.15 9.99
CA GLY A 598 -10.46 -24.47 11.10
C GLY A 598 -10.49 -22.96 10.96
N GLY A 599 -10.14 -22.47 9.78
CA GLY A 599 -10.19 -21.03 9.46
C GLY A 599 -11.61 -20.48 9.57
N LYS A 600 -12.62 -21.19 9.06
CA LYS A 600 -14.02 -20.79 9.17
C LYS A 600 -14.52 -20.82 10.63
N LEU A 601 -14.09 -21.77 11.45
CA LEU A 601 -14.56 -21.91 12.82
C LEU A 601 -14.01 -20.86 13.77
N PHE A 602 -12.73 -20.55 13.64
CA PHE A 602 -12.04 -19.68 14.60
C PHE A 602 -11.82 -18.27 14.06
N GLY A 603 -11.72 -18.11 12.74
CA GLY A 603 -11.29 -16.85 12.14
C GLY A 603 -9.94 -16.37 12.70
N LYS A 604 -9.48 -15.21 12.30
CA LYS A 604 -8.32 -14.55 12.95
C LYS A 604 -8.81 -13.53 13.98
N THR A 605 -9.67 -13.99 14.94
CA THR A 605 -10.41 -13.08 15.82
C THR A 605 -9.71 -12.81 17.16
N GLY A 606 -8.72 -13.63 17.56
CA GLY A 606 -7.94 -13.45 18.79
C GLY A 606 -6.87 -14.50 18.95
N PHE A 607 -5.91 -14.27 19.87
CA PHE A 607 -4.77 -15.15 20.11
C PHE A 607 -5.02 -16.24 21.15
N PHE A 608 -6.04 -16.09 22.01
CA PHE A 608 -6.26 -16.99 23.11
C PHE A 608 -7.58 -17.74 22.95
N LEU A 609 -7.51 -19.08 23.03
CA LEU A 609 -8.68 -19.95 22.96
C LEU A 609 -8.93 -20.60 24.32
N LEU A 610 -10.20 -20.68 24.71
CA LEU A 610 -10.60 -21.33 25.96
C LEU A 610 -11.94 -22.06 25.80
N PRO A 611 -12.22 -23.04 26.67
CA PRO A 611 -13.51 -23.71 26.69
C PRO A 611 -14.68 -22.73 26.83
N ASP A 612 -15.73 -22.88 26.03
CA ASP A 612 -16.89 -21.99 26.04
C ASP A 612 -17.58 -21.95 27.42
N GLN A 613 -17.61 -23.07 28.14
CA GLN A 613 -18.12 -23.10 29.53
C GLN A 613 -17.26 -22.31 30.50
N LEU A 614 -15.95 -22.22 30.28
CA LEU A 614 -15.06 -21.38 31.06
C LEU A 614 -15.33 -19.90 30.78
N LEU A 615 -15.50 -19.53 29.52
CA LEU A 615 -15.84 -18.16 29.10
C LEU A 615 -17.20 -17.71 29.70
N GLN A 616 -18.20 -18.59 29.72
CA GLN A 616 -19.52 -18.30 30.32
C GLN A 616 -19.44 -17.99 31.82
N LYS A 617 -18.50 -18.58 32.56
CA LYS A 617 -18.26 -18.29 33.98
C LYS A 617 -17.59 -16.95 34.24
N MET A 618 -17.01 -16.32 33.17
CA MET A 618 -16.29 -15.06 33.29
C MET A 618 -17.21 -13.83 33.30
N VAL A 619 -18.47 -13.97 32.89
CA VAL A 619 -19.40 -12.86 32.69
C VAL A 619 -20.76 -13.15 33.35
N VAL A 620 -21.59 -12.11 33.39
CA VAL A 620 -22.99 -12.23 33.89
C VAL A 620 -23.81 -13.25 33.10
N PRO A 621 -24.81 -13.89 33.71
CA PRO A 621 -25.68 -14.84 33.02
C PRO A 621 -26.36 -14.22 31.77
N ASN A 622 -26.53 -15.03 30.75
CA ASN A 622 -27.16 -14.66 29.47
C ASN A 622 -26.40 -13.59 28.66
N PHE A 623 -25.11 -13.43 28.90
CA PHE A 623 -24.27 -12.55 28.12
C PHE A 623 -24.15 -13.08 26.68
N ASN A 624 -24.32 -12.18 25.69
CA ASN A 624 -24.18 -12.53 24.26
C ASN A 624 -22.80 -12.17 23.75
N PHE A 625 -21.94 -13.18 23.58
CA PHE A 625 -20.56 -13.03 23.11
C PHE A 625 -20.40 -12.74 21.61
N THR A 626 -21.48 -12.74 20.83
CA THR A 626 -21.38 -12.56 19.36
C THR A 626 -20.72 -11.22 19.04
N SER A 627 -19.62 -11.26 18.32
CA SER A 627 -18.87 -10.09 17.89
C SER A 627 -18.98 -9.85 16.37
N HIS A 628 -19.11 -10.93 15.59
CA HIS A 628 -19.24 -10.91 14.14
C HIS A 628 -20.24 -11.98 13.70
N LEU A 629 -20.92 -11.69 12.59
CA LEU A 629 -21.70 -12.68 11.83
C LEU A 629 -21.11 -12.75 10.42
N LEU A 630 -20.82 -13.95 9.99
CA LEU A 630 -20.42 -14.21 8.61
C LEU A 630 -21.57 -14.88 7.88
N VAL A 631 -21.99 -14.29 6.75
CA VAL A 631 -23.08 -14.80 5.95
C VAL A 631 -22.53 -15.32 4.63
N SER A 632 -22.81 -16.60 4.34
CA SER A 632 -22.50 -17.24 3.07
C SER A 632 -23.77 -17.34 2.22
N ILE A 633 -23.63 -17.20 0.91
CA ILE A 633 -24.75 -17.33 -0.05
C ILE A 633 -24.61 -18.59 -0.90
N ASN A 634 -25.74 -19.05 -1.45
CA ASN A 634 -25.78 -20.25 -2.27
C ASN A 634 -25.07 -20.07 -3.62
N ASN A 635 -25.16 -18.88 -4.20
CA ASN A 635 -24.55 -18.54 -5.47
C ASN A 635 -24.26 -17.04 -5.51
N PHE A 636 -23.06 -16.69 -5.94
CA PHE A 636 -22.61 -15.30 -6.04
C PHE A 636 -23.49 -14.44 -6.98
N SER A 637 -24.19 -15.04 -7.94
CA SER A 637 -25.14 -14.31 -8.79
C SER A 637 -26.33 -13.72 -8.03
N LEU A 638 -26.63 -14.22 -6.82
CA LEU A 638 -27.67 -13.71 -5.93
C LEU A 638 -27.18 -12.59 -5.00
N GLU A 639 -25.89 -12.29 -5.02
CA GLU A 639 -25.27 -11.31 -4.13
C GLU A 639 -25.96 -9.96 -4.15
N PRO A 640 -26.32 -9.35 -5.31
CA PRO A 640 -26.95 -8.04 -5.34
C PRO A 640 -28.31 -8.01 -4.64
N GLU A 641 -29.12 -9.06 -4.84
CA GLU A 641 -30.46 -9.17 -4.22
C GLU A 641 -30.36 -9.42 -2.72
N VAL A 642 -29.44 -10.30 -2.31
CA VAL A 642 -29.17 -10.57 -0.90
C VAL A 642 -28.63 -9.33 -0.21
N ARG A 643 -27.71 -8.63 -0.85
CA ARG A 643 -27.13 -7.38 -0.33
C ARG A 643 -28.18 -6.31 -0.09
N GLU A 644 -29.11 -6.10 -1.00
CA GLU A 644 -30.20 -5.14 -0.83
C GLU A 644 -31.07 -5.48 0.38
N LYS A 645 -31.47 -6.75 0.52
CA LYS A 645 -32.24 -7.23 1.67
C LYS A 645 -31.45 -7.15 2.97
N MET A 646 -30.17 -7.50 2.94
CA MET A 646 -29.26 -7.38 4.09
C MET A 646 -29.09 -5.92 4.51
N ASN A 647 -28.86 -5.01 3.55
CA ASN A 647 -28.77 -3.59 3.81
C ASN A 647 -30.02 -3.08 4.51
N SER A 648 -31.22 -3.42 4.03
CA SER A 648 -32.46 -2.97 4.65
C SER A 648 -32.65 -3.45 6.10
N LEU A 649 -32.13 -4.64 6.45
CA LEU A 649 -32.17 -5.16 7.82
C LEU A 649 -31.12 -4.49 8.71
N VAL A 650 -29.89 -4.42 8.23
CA VAL A 650 -28.76 -3.86 9.00
C VAL A 650 -28.89 -2.35 9.12
N GLU A 651 -29.51 -1.66 8.13
CA GLU A 651 -29.83 -0.22 8.16
C GLU A 651 -30.71 0.21 9.35
N THR A 652 -31.46 -0.71 9.90
CA THR A 652 -32.27 -0.43 11.10
C THR A 652 -31.46 -0.44 12.39
N ILE A 653 -30.17 -0.84 12.35
CA ILE A 653 -29.36 -1.05 13.56
C ILE A 653 -28.06 -0.22 13.45
N PRO A 654 -28.01 1.00 14.00
CA PRO A 654 -26.87 1.92 13.80
C PRO A 654 -25.58 1.49 14.49
N THR A 655 -25.68 0.59 15.49
CA THR A 655 -24.51 0.04 16.22
C THR A 655 -23.84 -1.13 15.50
N VAL A 656 -24.30 -1.46 14.30
CA VAL A 656 -23.79 -2.56 13.47
C VAL A 656 -23.29 -2.02 12.13
N THR A 657 -22.22 -2.60 11.63
CA THR A 657 -21.70 -2.34 10.27
C THR A 657 -21.68 -3.62 9.47
N MET A 658 -21.86 -3.49 8.17
CA MET A 658 -21.75 -4.62 7.23
C MET A 658 -20.67 -4.33 6.19
N GLU A 659 -19.73 -5.24 6.09
CA GLU A 659 -18.73 -5.27 5.05
C GLU A 659 -19.08 -6.36 4.03
N THR A 660 -18.90 -6.07 2.75
CA THR A 660 -19.28 -7.01 1.70
C THR A 660 -18.07 -7.35 0.83
N LEU A 661 -18.01 -8.58 0.37
CA LEU A 661 -16.99 -9.00 -0.59
C LEU A 661 -17.04 -8.12 -1.86
N HIS A 662 -18.24 -7.66 -2.26
CA HIS A 662 -18.41 -6.79 -3.41
C HIS A 662 -17.68 -5.44 -3.26
N ASN A 663 -17.74 -4.82 -2.08
CA ASN A 663 -17.06 -3.54 -1.84
C ASN A 663 -15.54 -3.72 -1.90
N LEU A 664 -15.02 -4.76 -1.25
CA LEU A 664 -13.59 -5.08 -1.32
C LEU A 664 -13.12 -5.46 -2.74
N TYR A 665 -13.99 -6.10 -3.51
CA TYR A 665 -13.71 -6.39 -4.91
C TYR A 665 -13.61 -5.11 -5.75
N GLN A 666 -14.52 -4.15 -5.58
CA GLN A 666 -14.47 -2.87 -6.29
C GLN A 666 -13.19 -2.08 -5.96
N ASP A 667 -12.80 -2.02 -4.70
CA ASP A 667 -11.55 -1.36 -4.28
C ASP A 667 -10.33 -2.06 -4.88
N SER A 668 -10.32 -3.39 -4.88
CA SER A 668 -9.27 -4.21 -5.47
C SER A 668 -9.20 -4.02 -6.99
N GLU A 669 -10.33 -3.93 -7.68
CA GLU A 669 -10.42 -3.69 -9.12
C GLU A 669 -9.87 -2.32 -9.50
N ALA A 670 -10.20 -1.28 -8.75
CA ALA A 670 -9.65 0.06 -8.95
C ALA A 670 -8.11 0.07 -8.81
N MET A 671 -7.59 -0.61 -7.80
CA MET A 671 -6.15 -0.78 -7.62
C MET A 671 -5.50 -1.59 -8.77
N TYR A 672 -6.16 -2.65 -9.24
CA TYR A 672 -5.70 -3.44 -10.38
C TYR A 672 -5.63 -2.62 -11.67
N GLN A 673 -6.68 -1.85 -11.98
CA GLN A 673 -6.71 -1.01 -13.18
C GLN A 673 -5.55 -0.01 -13.18
N ARG A 674 -5.27 0.63 -12.05
CA ARG A 674 -4.12 1.53 -11.89
C ARG A 674 -2.78 0.81 -12.10
N THR A 675 -2.61 -0.35 -11.47
CA THR A 675 -1.38 -1.15 -11.58
C THR A 675 -1.19 -1.71 -12.99
N SER A 676 -2.26 -2.15 -13.65
CA SER A 676 -2.22 -2.70 -15.00
C SER A 676 -1.77 -1.67 -16.02
N LEU A 677 -2.23 -0.42 -15.91
CA LEU A 677 -1.79 0.68 -16.78
C LEU A 677 -0.27 0.90 -16.71
N VAL A 678 0.31 0.80 -15.49
CA VAL A 678 1.77 0.92 -15.31
C VAL A 678 2.49 -0.26 -15.98
N ILE A 679 2.05 -1.48 -15.74
CA ILE A 679 2.70 -2.69 -16.30
C ILE A 679 2.57 -2.72 -17.83
N TRP A 680 1.40 -2.40 -18.39
CA TRP A 680 1.20 -2.31 -19.83
C TRP A 680 2.03 -1.18 -20.45
N GLY A 681 2.10 -0.02 -19.81
CA GLY A 681 2.95 1.09 -20.27
C GLY A 681 4.45 0.74 -20.23
N LEU A 682 4.88 -0.13 -19.32
CA LEU A 682 6.27 -0.60 -19.24
C LEU A 682 6.59 -1.73 -20.24
N SER A 683 5.59 -2.51 -20.63
CA SER A 683 5.78 -3.69 -21.50
C SER A 683 5.56 -3.41 -22.99
N GLY A 684 4.86 -2.32 -23.35
CA GLY A 684 4.63 -1.88 -24.73
C GLY A 684 5.70 -0.92 -25.22
#